data_08df83e27c25a52c84669aaf52ac13bc
#
_entry.id   08df83e27c25a52c84669aaf52ac13bc
#
_cell.length_a   1.000
_cell.length_b   1.000
_cell.length_c   1.000
_cell.angle_alpha   90.00
_cell.angle_beta   90.00
_cell.angle_gamma   90.00
#
_symmetry.space_group_name_H-M   'P 1'
#
loop_
_entity.id
_entity.type
_entity.pdbx_description
1 polymer ?
#
loop_
_entity_poly.entity_id
_entity_poly.type
_entity_poly.pdbx_seq_one_letter_code
_entity_poly.pdbx_strand_id
1 'polypeptide(L)'
;MVCGQERKVVFPFSAIVGHEKAKLALLIAAVNPLVGGVLLRGDKGTGKSTMVRALADVLPEIDIVADCPFNCNPWNPLEMCDWCYHRHVNGENLPVKKVKMKVVDLPLSVTVDRLVGTLDVEKALREGVRALEPGLMAEANRNILYIDEVNLLDDYIADVLLDAAAMGWNIIERESVSVKHPARFILVGSMNPEEGELRPQILDRFGLVADVQAPMDSETRIGIVKRVEEFFIDPDGFYRKYESKQAELRERVVKARELLYKVEVSDDLLKLLAETVVKLGIRTNRAEIVTVRAAKAIAALNNRKRVNLDDLKKAMELSLPHRLRAHPFEKPPLEKLREALNEADEEDKRGGKKEHHTHKNKSEKNLESRESQRDLSAVGDLEKVYKPSKEDVRLPPEVKKRVRESVKKSWRGSRSEWKTVINYPHGVAISYVVPKSLENVRDVDLIATMKAAVLRNRWNDCGLKLEREDIRVRVRRTRVPRLTVLILDSSGSMAVARRISLAKKIAWELTERLYVKRDSVALIVFRGKEANVLIPPTRRYIDVVDALKTVPTGGRTPLSDALYKLLTLAKTVKMKNPWTQVKAILITDGKANTCLGLAKSLKEEIENLSKALTKLGVNMEIYDTRPVGVMEFSKSYIDLIASICNATVYRAG
;
A
#
# COMPACT_ATOMS: atom_id res chain seq x y z
N MET A 1 12.83 40.74 -25.47
CA MET A 1 11.42 40.44 -25.13
C MET A 1 11.44 39.52 -23.94
N VAL A 2 11.19 40.03 -22.75
CA VAL A 2 11.08 39.24 -21.53
C VAL A 2 9.69 38.62 -21.56
N CYS A 3 9.62 37.32 -21.82
CA CYS A 3 8.38 36.57 -21.77
C CYS A 3 7.91 36.57 -20.31
N GLY A 4 6.87 37.37 -20.01
CA GLY A 4 6.24 37.39 -18.70
C GLY A 4 5.75 35.99 -18.38
N GLN A 5 6.28 35.39 -17.33
CA GLN A 5 5.71 34.19 -16.76
C GLN A 5 4.29 34.55 -16.31
N GLU A 6 3.30 34.12 -17.07
CA GLU A 6 1.89 34.15 -16.64
C GLU A 6 1.79 33.53 -15.26
N ARG A 7 1.37 34.29 -14.30
CA ARG A 7 1.17 33.86 -12.91
C ARG A 7 0.02 32.85 -12.92
N LYS A 8 0.32 31.57 -12.93
CA LYS A 8 -0.71 30.53 -12.86
C LYS A 8 -1.38 30.61 -11.49
N VAL A 9 -2.58 31.20 -11.44
CA VAL A 9 -3.37 31.32 -10.22
C VAL A 9 -3.75 29.92 -9.74
N VAL A 10 -3.48 29.63 -8.48
CA VAL A 10 -3.80 28.35 -7.86
C VAL A 10 -5.12 28.47 -7.09
N PHE A 11 -5.94 27.43 -7.10
CA PHE A 11 -7.20 27.39 -6.34
C PHE A 11 -6.92 27.63 -4.84
N PRO A 12 -7.56 28.60 -4.17
CA PRO A 12 -7.24 28.95 -2.78
C PRO A 12 -7.53 27.78 -1.81
N PHE A 13 -6.63 27.50 -0.89
CA PHE A 13 -6.80 26.45 0.12
C PHE A 13 -8.03 26.70 1.01
N SER A 14 -8.28 27.94 1.36
CA SER A 14 -9.45 28.38 2.14
C SER A 14 -10.79 28.22 1.40
N ALA A 15 -10.76 28.09 0.05
CA ALA A 15 -11.94 27.87 -0.76
C ALA A 15 -12.32 26.38 -0.89
N ILE A 16 -11.45 25.45 -0.49
CA ILE A 16 -11.73 24.01 -0.56
C ILE A 16 -12.85 23.65 0.42
N VAL A 17 -13.89 22.98 -0.10
CA VAL A 17 -15.07 22.58 0.66
C VAL A 17 -14.86 21.19 1.24
N GLY A 18 -15.21 21.00 2.52
CA GLY A 18 -15.10 19.69 3.18
C GLY A 18 -13.64 19.27 3.45
N HIS A 19 -13.44 17.96 3.60
CA HIS A 19 -12.12 17.33 3.81
C HIS A 19 -11.33 17.87 5.03
N GLU A 20 -12.02 18.19 6.13
CA GLU A 20 -11.43 18.86 7.29
C GLU A 20 -10.23 18.08 7.89
N LYS A 21 -10.31 16.73 7.91
CA LYS A 21 -9.21 15.88 8.40
C LYS A 21 -7.98 15.96 7.48
N ALA A 22 -8.18 15.98 6.17
CA ALA A 22 -7.09 16.09 5.21
C ALA A 22 -6.44 17.48 5.25
N LYS A 23 -7.24 18.54 5.33
CA LYS A 23 -6.74 19.91 5.53
C LYS A 23 -5.94 20.03 6.82
N LEU A 24 -6.47 19.48 7.92
CA LEU A 24 -5.78 19.50 9.20
C LEU A 24 -4.44 18.74 9.12
N ALA A 25 -4.42 17.54 8.52
CA ALA A 25 -3.18 16.77 8.35
C ALA A 25 -2.12 17.55 7.54
N LEU A 26 -2.53 18.21 6.46
CA LEU A 26 -1.66 19.05 5.65
C LEU A 26 -1.13 20.27 6.42
N LEU A 27 -1.97 20.94 7.21
CA LEU A 27 -1.55 22.07 8.06
C LEU A 27 -0.61 21.61 9.19
N ILE A 28 -0.84 20.44 9.79
CA ILE A 28 0.08 19.86 10.77
C ILE A 28 1.46 19.65 10.16
N ALA A 29 1.53 19.04 8.97
CA ALA A 29 2.80 18.82 8.28
C ALA A 29 3.46 20.14 7.83
N ALA A 30 2.65 21.16 7.49
CA ALA A 30 3.14 22.50 7.18
C ALA A 30 3.78 23.18 8.39
N VAL A 31 3.23 22.99 9.58
CA VAL A 31 3.78 23.55 10.84
C VAL A 31 4.96 22.73 11.34
N ASN A 32 4.86 21.40 11.31
CA ASN A 32 5.89 20.49 11.80
C ASN A 32 6.22 19.39 10.78
N PRO A 33 7.17 19.62 9.86
CA PRO A 33 7.58 18.61 8.89
C PRO A 33 8.12 17.30 9.52
N LEU A 34 8.57 17.37 10.78
CA LEU A 34 9.09 16.22 11.52
C LEU A 34 8.01 15.17 11.90
N VAL A 35 6.73 15.41 11.57
CA VAL A 35 5.69 14.38 11.71
C VAL A 35 5.87 13.20 10.74
N GLY A 36 6.72 13.35 9.70
CA GLY A 36 7.08 12.24 8.80
C GLY A 36 6.21 12.12 7.56
N GLY A 37 5.48 13.18 7.18
CA GLY A 37 4.68 13.25 5.96
C GLY A 37 3.21 12.89 6.13
N VAL A 38 2.43 13.19 5.10
CA VAL A 38 0.97 12.97 5.02
C VAL A 38 0.64 12.07 3.86
N LEU A 39 -0.17 11.05 4.08
CA LEU A 39 -0.77 10.23 3.03
C LEU A 39 -2.25 10.58 2.89
N LEU A 40 -2.65 11.05 1.71
CA LEU A 40 -4.05 11.30 1.33
C LEU A 40 -4.60 10.08 0.60
N ARG A 41 -5.52 9.34 1.24
CA ARG A 41 -6.10 8.12 0.71
C ARG A 41 -7.52 8.37 0.22
N GLY A 42 -7.83 8.01 -1.03
CA GLY A 42 -9.19 8.16 -1.59
C GLY A 42 -9.22 8.02 -3.09
N ASP A 43 -10.43 8.02 -3.66
CA ASP A 43 -10.69 7.77 -5.07
C ASP A 43 -10.16 8.89 -5.98
N LYS A 44 -10.02 8.59 -7.27
CA LYS A 44 -9.66 9.61 -8.27
C LYS A 44 -10.72 10.71 -8.34
N GLY A 45 -10.27 11.94 -8.58
CA GLY A 45 -11.18 13.09 -8.70
C GLY A 45 -11.69 13.69 -7.39
N THR A 46 -11.19 13.26 -6.22
CA THR A 46 -11.59 13.83 -4.91
C THR A 46 -10.82 15.09 -4.50
N GLY A 47 -10.01 15.67 -5.38
CA GLY A 47 -9.32 16.95 -5.14
C GLY A 47 -8.02 16.87 -4.32
N LYS A 48 -7.42 15.67 -4.16
CA LYS A 48 -6.17 15.48 -3.40
C LYS A 48 -5.03 16.36 -3.91
N SER A 49 -4.72 16.29 -5.20
CA SER A 49 -3.64 17.06 -5.84
C SER A 49 -3.91 18.57 -5.78
N THR A 50 -5.19 18.98 -5.88
CA THR A 50 -5.60 20.40 -5.73
C THR A 50 -5.31 20.89 -4.32
N MET A 51 -5.62 20.10 -3.28
CA MET A 51 -5.32 20.47 -1.88
C MET A 51 -3.82 20.67 -1.63
N VAL A 52 -2.98 19.80 -2.19
CA VAL A 52 -1.52 19.88 -2.03
C VAL A 52 -0.96 21.13 -2.71
N ARG A 53 -1.41 21.43 -3.94
CA ARG A 53 -0.98 22.64 -4.67
C ARG A 53 -1.46 23.91 -3.97
N ALA A 54 -2.69 23.90 -3.46
CA ALA A 54 -3.26 25.00 -2.70
C ALA A 54 -2.52 25.26 -1.37
N LEU A 55 -1.98 24.20 -0.73
CA LEU A 55 -1.20 24.33 0.50
C LEU A 55 0.05 25.20 0.29
N ALA A 56 0.74 25.07 -0.84
CA ALA A 56 1.96 25.85 -1.12
C ALA A 56 1.71 27.36 -1.08
N ASP A 57 0.51 27.81 -1.46
CA ASP A 57 0.15 29.24 -1.41
C ASP A 57 -0.13 29.74 0.02
N VAL A 58 -0.45 28.86 0.95
CA VAL A 58 -0.62 29.20 2.39
C VAL A 58 0.72 29.26 3.12
N LEU A 59 1.78 28.65 2.57
CA LEU A 59 3.07 28.60 3.24
C LEU A 59 3.81 29.95 3.12
N PRO A 60 4.61 30.32 4.16
CA PRO A 60 5.43 31.53 4.12
C PRO A 60 6.57 31.42 3.09
N GLU A 61 7.08 32.56 2.69
CA GLU A 61 8.35 32.61 1.97
C GLU A 61 9.49 32.14 2.87
N ILE A 62 10.51 31.55 2.25
CA ILE A 62 11.70 31.04 2.94
C ILE A 62 12.95 31.76 2.44
N ASP A 63 13.89 32.01 3.35
CA ASP A 63 15.21 32.50 3.00
C ASP A 63 16.10 31.33 2.57
N ILE A 64 16.73 31.45 1.41
CA ILE A 64 17.69 30.43 0.91
C ILE A 64 19.01 31.10 0.54
N VAL A 65 20.08 30.32 0.53
CA VAL A 65 21.38 30.76 0.00
C VAL A 65 21.27 30.84 -1.53
N ALA A 66 21.40 32.06 -2.09
CA ALA A 66 21.05 32.33 -3.48
C ALA A 66 21.91 31.59 -4.52
N ASP A 67 23.15 31.30 -4.20
CA ASP A 67 24.13 30.64 -5.06
C ASP A 67 24.30 29.14 -4.74
N CYS A 68 23.43 28.58 -3.83
CA CYS A 68 23.43 27.18 -3.46
C CYS A 68 22.31 26.41 -4.17
N PRO A 69 22.61 25.30 -4.87
CA PRO A 69 21.61 24.52 -5.56
C PRO A 69 20.72 23.67 -4.64
N PHE A 70 21.02 23.60 -3.34
CA PHE A 70 20.34 22.76 -2.36
C PHE A 70 19.34 23.51 -1.48
N ASN A 71 18.97 24.74 -1.78
CA ASN A 71 18.08 25.59 -0.99
C ASN A 71 18.46 25.64 0.51
N CYS A 72 19.75 25.71 0.82
CA CYS A 72 20.24 25.75 2.19
C CYS A 72 19.68 26.92 2.98
N ASN A 73 19.47 26.71 4.29
CA ASN A 73 19.05 27.77 5.20
C ASN A 73 20.26 28.67 5.56
N PRO A 74 20.25 29.97 5.23
CA PRO A 74 21.40 30.85 5.53
C PRO A 74 21.62 31.10 7.01
N TRP A 75 20.61 30.82 7.86
CA TRP A 75 20.62 31.15 9.28
C TRP A 75 20.88 29.97 10.21
N ASN A 76 20.75 28.73 9.67
CA ASN A 76 20.88 27.51 10.47
C ASN A 76 22.00 26.60 9.92
N PRO A 77 23.17 26.53 10.57
CA PRO A 77 24.29 25.67 10.13
C PRO A 77 23.92 24.18 10.02
N LEU A 78 22.96 23.69 10.81
CA LEU A 78 22.48 22.30 10.77
C LEU A 78 21.61 21.98 9.54
N GLU A 79 21.30 22.98 8.73
CA GLU A 79 20.51 22.86 7.50
C GLU A 79 21.30 23.34 6.28
N MET A 80 22.62 23.31 6.36
CA MET A 80 23.52 23.67 5.28
C MET A 80 24.21 22.44 4.71
N CYS A 81 24.45 22.41 3.39
CA CYS A 81 25.37 21.48 2.79
C CYS A 81 26.82 21.80 3.20
N ASP A 82 27.75 20.89 2.98
CA ASP A 82 29.15 21.05 3.40
C ASP A 82 29.76 22.36 2.84
N TRP A 83 29.45 22.71 1.59
CA TRP A 83 29.95 23.95 0.97
C TRP A 83 29.44 25.22 1.66
N CYS A 84 28.12 25.33 1.93
CA CYS A 84 27.57 26.48 2.66
C CYS A 84 28.07 26.52 4.11
N TYR A 85 28.21 25.35 4.74
CA TYR A 85 28.70 25.24 6.10
C TYR A 85 30.14 25.76 6.25
N HIS A 86 31.04 25.35 5.34
CA HIS A 86 32.43 25.84 5.36
C HIS A 86 32.52 27.36 5.15
N ARG A 87 31.73 27.91 4.23
CA ARG A 87 31.67 29.36 4.02
C ARG A 87 31.15 30.10 5.26
N HIS A 88 30.11 29.56 5.89
CA HIS A 88 29.56 30.12 7.13
C HIS A 88 30.58 30.11 8.27
N VAL A 89 31.30 29.00 8.47
CA VAL A 89 32.34 28.89 9.50
C VAL A 89 33.53 29.83 9.24
N ASN A 90 33.87 30.04 7.97
CA ASN A 90 34.90 31.01 7.57
C ASN A 90 34.47 32.48 7.71
N GLY A 91 33.24 32.73 8.15
CA GLY A 91 32.71 34.10 8.33
C GLY A 91 32.32 34.81 7.03
N GLU A 92 32.14 34.07 5.92
CA GLU A 92 31.66 34.65 4.68
C GLU A 92 30.16 35.00 4.78
N ASN A 93 29.80 36.18 4.28
CA ASN A 93 28.40 36.55 4.14
C ASN A 93 27.76 35.75 2.99
N LEU A 94 26.86 34.84 3.34
CA LEU A 94 26.12 34.08 2.35
C LEU A 94 25.06 34.94 1.68
N PRO A 95 24.96 34.97 0.34
CA PRO A 95 23.92 35.72 -0.35
C PRO A 95 22.55 35.15 -0.07
N VAL A 96 21.62 35.93 0.45
CA VAL A 96 20.28 35.52 0.83
C VAL A 96 19.26 35.93 -0.21
N LYS A 97 18.36 35.00 -0.58
CA LYS A 97 17.22 35.25 -1.45
C LYS A 97 15.94 34.71 -0.81
N LYS A 98 14.88 35.52 -0.83
CA LYS A 98 13.53 35.08 -0.45
C LYS A 98 12.84 34.39 -1.62
N VAL A 99 12.28 33.19 -1.38
CA VAL A 99 11.55 32.43 -2.38
C VAL A 99 10.26 31.89 -1.79
N LYS A 100 9.22 31.80 -2.62
CA LYS A 100 7.99 31.10 -2.25
C LYS A 100 8.25 29.59 -2.24
N MET A 101 7.70 28.91 -1.25
CA MET A 101 7.69 27.44 -1.24
C MET A 101 6.89 26.92 -2.42
N LYS A 102 7.40 25.88 -3.08
CA LYS A 102 6.78 25.25 -4.25
C LYS A 102 6.46 23.78 -4.01
N VAL A 103 5.60 23.24 -4.85
CA VAL A 103 5.37 21.79 -4.92
C VAL A 103 6.31 21.22 -5.97
N VAL A 104 7.12 20.25 -5.56
CA VAL A 104 7.98 19.45 -6.43
C VAL A 104 7.28 18.12 -6.64
N ASP A 105 6.84 17.88 -7.87
CA ASP A 105 6.16 16.64 -8.24
C ASP A 105 7.20 15.53 -8.48
N LEU A 106 6.99 14.35 -7.87
CA LEU A 106 7.80 13.17 -8.11
C LEU A 106 7.14 12.29 -9.18
N PRO A 107 7.70 12.16 -10.39
CA PRO A 107 7.14 11.28 -11.41
C PRO A 107 7.25 9.81 -11.02
N LEU A 108 6.25 8.99 -11.33
CA LEU A 108 6.29 7.53 -11.08
C LEU A 108 7.43 6.80 -11.81
N SER A 109 7.85 7.34 -12.95
CA SER A 109 8.96 6.82 -13.75
C SER A 109 10.34 7.37 -13.37
N VAL A 110 10.46 8.04 -12.22
CA VAL A 110 11.72 8.62 -11.77
C VAL A 110 12.81 7.55 -11.61
N THR A 111 14.02 7.86 -12.04
CA THR A 111 15.20 7.03 -11.78
C THR A 111 15.86 7.46 -10.47
N VAL A 112 16.63 6.55 -9.84
CA VAL A 112 17.38 6.86 -8.62
C VAL A 112 18.28 8.08 -8.81
N ASP A 113 18.97 8.14 -9.95
CA ASP A 113 19.88 9.23 -10.29
C ASP A 113 19.17 10.60 -10.35
N ARG A 114 17.98 10.63 -10.92
CA ARG A 114 17.17 11.86 -10.97
C ARG A 114 16.59 12.23 -9.60
N LEU A 115 16.33 11.25 -8.76
CA LEU A 115 15.84 11.47 -7.40
C LEU A 115 16.93 12.02 -6.48
N VAL A 116 18.05 11.32 -6.43
CA VAL A 116 19.17 11.56 -5.50
C VAL A 116 20.10 12.67 -6.04
N GLY A 117 20.32 12.68 -7.35
CA GLY A 117 21.29 13.50 -8.05
C GLY A 117 22.41 12.66 -8.66
N THR A 118 23.10 13.22 -9.62
CA THR A 118 24.25 12.61 -10.30
C THR A 118 25.53 13.32 -9.92
N LEU A 119 26.59 12.55 -9.76
CA LEU A 119 27.93 13.06 -9.47
C LEU A 119 28.76 13.02 -10.75
N ASP A 120 29.24 14.19 -11.19
CA ASP A 120 30.28 14.26 -12.20
C ASP A 120 31.63 14.09 -11.49
N VAL A 121 32.18 12.88 -11.56
CA VAL A 121 33.40 12.48 -10.83
C VAL A 121 34.59 13.34 -11.23
N GLU A 122 34.69 13.74 -12.50
CA GLU A 122 35.80 14.56 -13.00
C GLU A 122 35.74 15.98 -12.44
N LYS A 123 34.57 16.58 -12.39
CA LYS A 123 34.35 17.87 -11.74
C LYS A 123 34.42 17.77 -10.22
N ALA A 124 33.96 16.67 -9.61
CA ALA A 124 34.03 16.47 -8.16
C ALA A 124 35.45 16.51 -7.62
N LEU A 125 36.40 15.94 -8.37
CA LEU A 125 37.82 16.01 -8.01
C LEU A 125 38.43 17.40 -8.15
N ARG A 126 37.85 18.26 -9.02
CA ARG A 126 38.35 19.64 -9.24
C ARG A 126 37.63 20.69 -8.39
N GLU A 127 36.33 20.56 -8.22
CA GLU A 127 35.44 21.61 -7.68
C GLU A 127 34.66 21.22 -6.41
N GLY A 128 34.82 19.99 -5.94
CA GLY A 128 34.12 19.50 -4.75
C GLY A 128 32.59 19.39 -4.95
N VAL A 129 31.81 19.90 -3.98
CA VAL A 129 30.34 19.81 -3.97
C VAL A 129 29.65 20.41 -5.20
N ARG A 130 30.32 21.34 -5.93
CA ARG A 130 29.80 21.96 -7.15
C ARG A 130 29.63 21.00 -8.32
N ALA A 131 30.24 19.84 -8.25
CA ALA A 131 30.15 18.81 -9.30
C ALA A 131 28.91 17.90 -9.18
N LEU A 132 28.08 18.07 -8.16
CA LEU A 132 26.83 17.35 -8.03
C LEU A 132 25.73 18.05 -8.85
N GLU A 133 25.16 17.35 -9.84
CA GLU A 133 23.89 17.74 -10.43
C GLU A 133 22.77 17.45 -9.43
N PRO A 134 22.08 18.50 -8.92
CA PRO A 134 21.06 18.31 -7.88
C PRO A 134 19.89 17.50 -8.40
N GLY A 135 19.51 16.46 -7.63
CA GLY A 135 18.31 15.67 -7.91
C GLY A 135 17.04 16.34 -7.35
N LEU A 136 15.90 15.65 -7.53
CA LEU A 136 14.60 16.15 -7.04
C LEU A 136 14.57 16.33 -5.52
N MET A 137 15.33 15.54 -4.75
CA MET A 137 15.42 15.72 -3.29
C MET A 137 16.12 17.04 -2.90
N ALA A 138 17.10 17.47 -3.68
CA ALA A 138 17.74 18.75 -3.50
C ALA A 138 16.80 19.92 -3.82
N GLU A 139 16.06 19.81 -4.92
CA GLU A 139 15.03 20.79 -5.32
C GLU A 139 13.89 20.87 -4.29
N ALA A 140 13.50 19.72 -3.73
CA ALA A 140 12.45 19.62 -2.73
C ALA A 140 12.87 20.12 -1.35
N ASN A 141 14.17 20.26 -1.07
CA ASN A 141 14.62 20.72 0.24
C ASN A 141 13.96 22.04 0.64
N ARG A 142 13.32 22.06 1.82
CA ARG A 142 12.52 23.16 2.38
C ARG A 142 11.27 23.54 1.56
N ASN A 143 10.85 22.65 0.63
CA ASN A 143 9.65 22.73 -0.20
C ASN A 143 8.67 21.60 0.13
N ILE A 144 7.60 21.45 -0.66
CA ILE A 144 6.70 20.31 -0.61
C ILE A 144 7.16 19.29 -1.66
N LEU A 145 7.38 18.04 -1.27
CA LEU A 145 7.56 16.92 -2.21
C LEU A 145 6.25 16.17 -2.31
N TYR A 146 5.67 16.12 -3.50
CA TYR A 146 4.41 15.49 -3.77
C TYR A 146 4.58 14.23 -4.62
N ILE A 147 4.01 13.13 -4.17
CA ILE A 147 3.98 11.84 -4.88
C ILE A 147 2.54 11.53 -5.21
N ASP A 148 2.18 11.59 -6.48
CA ASP A 148 0.86 11.14 -6.91
C ASP A 148 0.87 9.62 -7.11
N GLU A 149 -0.16 8.94 -6.59
CA GLU A 149 -0.29 7.48 -6.65
C GLU A 149 0.95 6.73 -6.09
N VAL A 150 1.34 7.07 -4.85
CA VAL A 150 2.53 6.50 -4.17
C VAL A 150 2.53 4.96 -4.12
N ASN A 151 1.36 4.32 -4.22
CA ASN A 151 1.19 2.86 -4.29
C ASN A 151 1.72 2.26 -5.61
N LEU A 152 1.92 3.06 -6.65
CA LEU A 152 2.48 2.66 -7.93
C LEU A 152 3.99 2.95 -8.05
N LEU A 153 4.56 3.69 -7.10
CA LEU A 153 5.99 4.01 -7.10
C LEU A 153 6.83 2.74 -6.90
N ASP A 154 7.98 2.69 -7.55
CA ASP A 154 8.95 1.59 -7.34
C ASP A 154 9.38 1.54 -5.87
N ASP A 155 9.41 0.34 -5.31
CA ASP A 155 9.70 0.11 -3.90
C ASP A 155 11.06 0.63 -3.45
N TYR A 156 12.08 0.49 -4.32
CA TYR A 156 13.42 0.96 -4.02
C TYR A 156 13.49 2.48 -3.99
N ILE A 157 12.80 3.14 -4.92
CA ILE A 157 12.67 4.60 -4.96
C ILE A 157 11.96 5.10 -3.69
N ALA A 158 10.86 4.44 -3.31
CA ALA A 158 10.12 4.79 -2.10
C ALA A 158 10.98 4.61 -0.83
N ASP A 159 11.76 3.53 -0.72
CA ASP A 159 12.63 3.29 0.43
C ASP A 159 13.73 4.36 0.52
N VAL A 160 14.43 4.68 -0.58
CA VAL A 160 15.48 5.72 -0.62
C VAL A 160 14.92 7.08 -0.23
N LEU A 161 13.77 7.45 -0.78
CA LEU A 161 13.11 8.71 -0.49
C LEU A 161 12.71 8.85 0.98
N LEU A 162 12.05 7.82 1.51
CA LEU A 162 11.54 7.84 2.89
C LEU A 162 12.68 7.77 3.91
N ASP A 163 13.80 7.13 3.58
CA ASP A 163 14.99 7.14 4.42
C ASP A 163 15.63 8.53 4.45
N ALA A 164 15.78 9.18 3.31
CA ALA A 164 16.27 10.57 3.24
C ALA A 164 15.34 11.55 3.99
N ALA A 165 14.01 11.40 3.83
CA ALA A 165 13.02 12.21 4.56
C ALA A 165 13.10 12.01 6.08
N ALA A 166 13.34 10.79 6.55
CA ALA A 166 13.46 10.47 7.97
C ALA A 166 14.77 11.01 8.58
N MET A 167 15.89 10.89 7.85
CA MET A 167 17.19 11.39 8.28
C MET A 167 17.31 12.92 8.15
N GLY A 168 16.55 13.53 7.22
CA GLY A 168 16.68 14.94 6.84
C GLY A 168 17.93 15.24 6.01
N TRP A 169 18.59 14.21 5.49
CA TRP A 169 19.80 14.30 4.69
C TRP A 169 19.77 13.29 3.54
N ASN A 170 20.26 13.71 2.39
CA ASN A 170 20.57 12.85 1.26
C ASN A 170 22.09 12.65 1.18
N ILE A 171 22.55 11.41 1.18
CA ILE A 171 23.97 11.03 1.13
C ILE A 171 24.19 10.26 -0.17
N ILE A 172 25.10 10.75 -1.00
CA ILE A 172 25.47 10.19 -2.29
C ILE A 172 26.89 9.70 -2.21
N GLU A 173 27.10 8.40 -2.26
CA GLU A 173 28.42 7.78 -2.27
C GLU A 173 28.65 7.08 -3.61
N ARG A 174 29.61 7.56 -4.38
CA ARG A 174 30.02 6.95 -5.66
C ARG A 174 31.52 7.09 -5.85
N GLU A 175 32.18 6.00 -6.28
CA GLU A 175 33.58 5.98 -6.69
C GLU A 175 34.55 6.73 -5.75
N SER A 176 34.37 6.51 -4.44
CA SER A 176 35.19 7.14 -3.36
C SER A 176 34.90 8.61 -3.10
N VAL A 177 33.87 9.20 -3.72
CA VAL A 177 33.39 10.55 -3.41
C VAL A 177 32.07 10.46 -2.65
N SER A 178 32.02 11.11 -1.47
CA SER A 178 30.80 11.22 -0.65
C SER A 178 30.34 12.66 -0.60
N VAL A 179 29.12 12.91 -1.03
CA VAL A 179 28.48 14.24 -0.96
C VAL A 179 27.19 14.12 -0.18
N LYS A 180 26.98 15.03 0.76
CA LYS A 180 25.75 15.12 1.52
C LYS A 180 25.11 16.50 1.40
N HIS A 181 23.80 16.53 1.31
CA HIS A 181 23.03 17.78 1.34
C HIS A 181 21.74 17.59 2.16
N PRO A 182 21.20 18.67 2.74
CA PRO A 182 19.95 18.59 3.48
C PRO A 182 18.79 18.18 2.56
N ALA A 183 17.90 17.33 3.07
CA ALA A 183 16.71 16.83 2.39
C ALA A 183 15.50 16.91 3.32
N ARG A 184 15.19 18.12 3.79
CA ARG A 184 14.09 18.41 4.73
C ARG A 184 12.94 19.04 3.97
N PHE A 185 11.95 18.25 3.61
CA PHE A 185 10.78 18.67 2.85
C PHE A 185 9.48 18.21 3.52
N ILE A 186 8.40 18.88 3.19
CA ILE A 186 7.05 18.41 3.57
C ILE A 186 6.67 17.32 2.59
N LEU A 187 6.67 16.06 3.05
CA LEU A 187 6.31 14.93 2.22
C LEU A 187 4.78 14.78 2.18
N VAL A 188 4.20 14.74 0.99
CA VAL A 188 2.79 14.44 0.78
C VAL A 188 2.66 13.37 -0.29
N GLY A 189 2.01 12.26 0.05
CA GLY A 189 1.66 11.21 -0.89
C GLY A 189 0.15 11.15 -1.11
N SER A 190 -0.29 10.87 -2.35
CA SER A 190 -1.66 10.45 -2.61
C SER A 190 -1.70 8.96 -2.94
N MET A 191 -2.82 8.31 -2.64
CA MET A 191 -3.07 6.94 -3.12
C MET A 191 -4.55 6.73 -3.41
N ASN A 192 -4.81 5.85 -4.38
CA ASN A 192 -6.13 5.28 -4.62
C ASN A 192 -6.15 3.83 -4.09
N PRO A 193 -7.02 3.50 -3.11
CA PRO A 193 -7.12 2.14 -2.58
C PRO A 193 -7.50 1.09 -3.64
N GLU A 194 -8.22 1.48 -4.70
CA GLU A 194 -8.60 0.58 -5.79
C GLU A 194 -7.40 0.07 -6.61
N GLU A 195 -6.34 0.86 -6.71
CA GLU A 195 -5.12 0.52 -7.46
C GLU A 195 -4.13 -0.32 -6.63
N GLY A 196 -4.47 -0.60 -5.40
CA GLY A 196 -3.69 -1.42 -4.48
C GLY A 196 -3.30 -0.68 -3.21
N GLU A 197 -2.90 -1.45 -2.21
CA GLU A 197 -2.47 -0.94 -0.91
C GLU A 197 -0.95 -0.73 -0.87
N LEU A 198 -0.53 0.25 -0.07
CA LEU A 198 0.87 0.45 0.26
C LEU A 198 1.42 -0.70 1.12
N ARG A 199 2.68 -1.01 0.96
CA ARG A 199 3.36 -1.92 1.89
C ARG A 199 3.29 -1.39 3.32
N PRO A 200 3.07 -2.24 4.32
CA PRO A 200 3.05 -1.81 5.72
C PRO A 200 4.30 -1.04 6.14
N GLN A 201 5.47 -1.40 5.58
CA GLN A 201 6.74 -0.74 5.85
C GLN A 201 6.80 0.71 5.33
N ILE A 202 6.23 0.96 4.14
CA ILE A 202 6.13 2.29 3.56
C ILE A 202 5.03 3.08 4.27
N LEU A 203 3.88 2.43 4.54
CA LEU A 203 2.75 3.03 5.22
C LEU A 203 3.12 3.51 6.64
N ASP A 204 3.89 2.72 7.41
CA ASP A 204 4.36 3.10 8.76
C ASP A 204 5.32 4.30 8.74
N ARG A 205 5.97 4.59 7.61
CA ARG A 205 6.85 5.74 7.46
C ARG A 205 6.10 7.06 7.26
N PHE A 206 4.87 7.01 6.71
CA PHE A 206 3.99 8.17 6.75
C PHE A 206 3.52 8.43 8.17
N GLY A 207 3.68 9.66 8.62
CA GLY A 207 3.27 10.05 9.96
C GLY A 207 1.77 10.12 10.11
N LEU A 208 1.10 10.76 9.16
CA LEU A 208 -0.33 11.03 9.17
C LEU A 208 -0.99 10.41 7.95
N VAL A 209 -2.20 9.88 8.14
CA VAL A 209 -3.05 9.39 7.04
C VAL A 209 -4.43 10.03 7.17
N ALA A 210 -4.93 10.58 6.08
CA ALA A 210 -6.26 11.15 6.01
C ALA A 210 -7.03 10.56 4.82
N ASP A 211 -8.25 10.11 5.09
CA ASP A 211 -9.17 9.64 4.06
C ASP A 211 -9.85 10.84 3.40
N VAL A 212 -9.84 10.85 2.06
CA VAL A 212 -10.43 11.88 1.21
C VAL A 212 -11.53 11.22 0.39
N GLN A 213 -12.77 11.32 0.87
CA GLN A 213 -13.93 10.75 0.20
C GLN A 213 -14.80 11.87 -0.37
N ALA A 214 -15.42 11.62 -1.53
CA ALA A 214 -16.40 12.56 -2.07
C ALA A 214 -17.53 12.76 -1.06
N PRO A 215 -17.95 14.01 -0.77
CA PRO A 215 -19.06 14.26 0.15
C PRO A 215 -20.31 13.51 -0.29
N MET A 216 -21.04 12.92 0.64
CA MET A 216 -22.32 12.24 0.37
C MET A 216 -23.50 13.21 0.35
N ASP A 217 -23.31 14.38 0.90
CA ASP A 217 -24.30 15.45 0.96
C ASP A 217 -24.35 16.24 -0.35
N SER A 218 -25.56 16.43 -0.86
CA SER A 218 -25.81 17.11 -2.14
C SER A 218 -25.46 18.61 -2.09
N GLU A 219 -25.69 19.27 -0.96
CA GLU A 219 -25.42 20.71 -0.82
C GLU A 219 -23.92 20.99 -0.88
N THR A 220 -23.12 20.17 -0.20
CA THR A 220 -21.67 20.25 -0.26
C THR A 220 -21.15 20.00 -1.67
N ARG A 221 -21.71 19.02 -2.40
CA ARG A 221 -21.36 18.77 -3.81
C ARG A 221 -21.68 19.94 -4.72
N ILE A 222 -22.87 20.51 -4.58
CA ILE A 222 -23.25 21.73 -5.33
C ILE A 222 -22.31 22.88 -5.01
N GLY A 223 -21.94 23.04 -3.74
CA GLY A 223 -20.97 24.04 -3.31
C GLY A 223 -19.58 23.87 -3.94
N ILE A 224 -19.12 22.63 -4.13
CA ILE A 224 -17.85 22.33 -4.82
C ILE A 224 -17.96 22.73 -6.29
N VAL A 225 -19.02 22.29 -6.99
CA VAL A 225 -19.21 22.61 -8.43
C VAL A 225 -19.26 24.12 -8.66
N LYS A 226 -20.08 24.85 -7.89
CA LYS A 226 -20.16 26.32 -8.01
C LYS A 226 -18.82 27.01 -7.83
N ARG A 227 -17.99 26.60 -6.85
CA ARG A 227 -16.68 27.21 -6.61
C ARG A 227 -15.65 26.88 -7.70
N VAL A 228 -15.72 25.65 -8.24
CA VAL A 228 -14.83 25.24 -9.33
C VAL A 228 -15.18 25.99 -10.61
N GLU A 229 -16.46 26.12 -10.94
CA GLU A 229 -16.93 26.92 -12.10
C GLU A 229 -16.60 28.41 -11.95
N GLU A 230 -16.84 28.99 -10.76
CA GLU A 230 -16.50 30.38 -10.48
C GLU A 230 -14.98 30.62 -10.66
N PHE A 231 -14.13 29.70 -10.16
CA PHE A 231 -12.70 29.78 -10.36
C PHE A 231 -12.28 29.61 -11.82
N PHE A 232 -12.97 28.77 -12.59
CA PHE A 232 -12.65 28.55 -13.99
C PHE A 232 -12.99 29.78 -14.85
N ILE A 233 -14.08 30.48 -14.53
CA ILE A 233 -14.52 31.69 -15.25
C ILE A 233 -13.60 32.89 -14.96
N ASP A 234 -13.30 33.14 -13.69
CA ASP A 234 -12.45 34.25 -13.26
C ASP A 234 -11.52 33.84 -12.11
N PRO A 235 -10.35 33.26 -12.43
CA PRO A 235 -9.39 32.82 -11.42
C PRO A 235 -8.89 33.94 -10.50
N ASP A 236 -8.65 35.13 -11.05
CA ASP A 236 -8.11 36.25 -10.28
C ASP A 236 -9.18 36.87 -9.35
N GLY A 237 -10.38 37.08 -9.83
CA GLY A 237 -11.49 37.57 -9.02
C GLY A 237 -11.87 36.59 -7.93
N PHE A 238 -11.90 35.28 -8.25
CA PHE A 238 -12.12 34.24 -7.27
C PHE A 238 -11.03 34.22 -6.19
N TYR A 239 -9.75 34.35 -6.57
CA TYR A 239 -8.64 34.40 -5.62
C TYR A 239 -8.77 35.60 -4.68
N ARG A 240 -9.07 36.80 -5.20
CA ARG A 240 -9.26 38.04 -4.39
C ARG A 240 -10.37 37.87 -3.35
N LYS A 241 -11.46 37.15 -3.67
CA LYS A 241 -12.56 36.85 -2.74
C LYS A 241 -12.11 36.06 -1.51
N TYR A 242 -11.09 35.22 -1.66
CA TYR A 242 -10.55 34.37 -0.59
C TYR A 242 -9.22 34.88 -0.01
N GLU A 243 -8.65 35.93 -0.53
CA GLU A 243 -7.32 36.47 -0.18
C GLU A 243 -7.17 36.77 1.32
N SER A 244 -8.18 37.39 1.93
CA SER A 244 -8.17 37.65 3.38
C SER A 244 -8.06 36.37 4.21
N LYS A 245 -8.84 35.32 3.86
CA LYS A 245 -8.80 34.02 4.53
C LYS A 245 -7.49 33.27 4.30
N GLN A 246 -6.89 33.43 3.11
CA GLN A 246 -5.57 32.86 2.79
C GLN A 246 -4.47 33.55 3.60
N ALA A 247 -4.53 34.87 3.74
CA ALA A 247 -3.60 35.67 4.55
C ALA A 247 -3.68 35.28 6.04
N GLU A 248 -4.91 35.14 6.58
CA GLU A 248 -5.14 34.67 7.95
C GLU A 248 -4.56 33.26 8.19
N LEU A 249 -4.79 32.32 7.28
CA LEU A 249 -4.21 30.98 7.38
C LEU A 249 -2.69 31.00 7.32
N ARG A 250 -2.10 31.83 6.46
CA ARG A 250 -0.65 32.00 6.34
C ARG A 250 -0.07 32.54 7.65
N GLU A 251 -0.66 33.58 8.20
CA GLU A 251 -0.24 34.16 9.48
C GLU A 251 -0.36 33.13 10.62
N ARG A 252 -1.43 32.36 10.61
CA ARG A 252 -1.67 31.27 11.60
C ARG A 252 -0.59 30.19 11.51
N VAL A 253 -0.16 29.79 10.29
CA VAL A 253 0.92 28.82 10.09
C VAL A 253 2.27 29.39 10.55
N VAL A 254 2.56 30.67 10.27
CA VAL A 254 3.79 31.33 10.72
C VAL A 254 3.86 31.36 12.25
N LYS A 255 2.82 31.88 12.90
CA LYS A 255 2.73 31.93 14.37
C LYS A 255 2.83 30.53 15.01
N ALA A 256 2.20 29.55 14.37
CA ALA A 256 2.26 28.16 14.84
C ALA A 256 3.68 27.57 14.77
N ARG A 257 4.46 27.87 13.71
CA ARG A 257 5.86 27.44 13.60
C ARG A 257 6.74 28.04 14.70
N GLU A 258 6.55 29.31 15.01
CA GLU A 258 7.28 30.00 16.09
C GLU A 258 6.92 29.46 17.48
N LEU A 259 5.62 29.16 17.67
CA LEU A 259 5.11 28.67 18.94
C LEU A 259 5.43 27.21 19.21
N LEU A 260 5.62 26.39 18.15
CA LEU A 260 5.75 24.93 18.22
C LEU A 260 6.77 24.46 19.25
N TYR A 261 7.91 25.11 19.34
CA TYR A 261 8.99 24.73 20.27
C TYR A 261 8.67 25.08 21.74
N LYS A 262 7.66 25.91 21.98
CA LYS A 262 7.21 26.35 23.29
C LYS A 262 5.98 25.57 23.77
N VAL A 263 5.47 24.63 22.95
CA VAL A 263 4.29 23.83 23.30
C VAL A 263 4.69 22.65 24.16
N GLU A 264 4.06 22.54 25.33
CA GLU A 264 4.26 21.47 26.29
C GLU A 264 3.12 20.44 26.23
N VAL A 265 3.42 19.19 26.59
CA VAL A 265 2.47 18.09 26.76
C VAL A 265 2.58 17.63 28.20
N SER A 266 1.47 17.48 28.91
CA SER A 266 1.47 16.97 30.27
C SER A 266 1.79 15.48 30.33
N ASP A 267 2.38 15.02 31.44
CA ASP A 267 2.71 13.61 31.63
C ASP A 267 1.45 12.73 31.64
N ASP A 268 0.31 13.24 32.11
CA ASP A 268 -0.97 12.53 32.08
C ASP A 268 -1.41 12.21 30.65
N LEU A 269 -1.30 13.17 29.73
CA LEU A 269 -1.60 12.96 28.32
C LEU A 269 -0.60 12.01 27.64
N LEU A 270 0.67 12.02 28.04
CA LEU A 270 1.66 11.07 27.55
C LEU A 270 1.36 9.66 28.05
N LYS A 271 0.95 9.51 29.30
CA LYS A 271 0.54 8.23 29.88
C LYS A 271 -0.69 7.68 29.18
N LEU A 272 -1.73 8.50 29.00
CA LEU A 272 -2.93 8.14 28.25
C LEU A 272 -2.61 7.65 26.83
N LEU A 273 -1.73 8.36 26.12
CA LEU A 273 -1.27 7.97 24.78
C LEU A 273 -0.60 6.61 24.81
N ALA A 274 0.34 6.40 25.73
CA ALA A 274 1.10 5.15 25.83
C ALA A 274 0.17 3.96 26.13
N GLU A 275 -0.75 4.12 27.09
CA GLU A 275 -1.75 3.09 27.43
C GLU A 275 -2.65 2.75 26.24
N THR A 276 -3.12 3.78 25.50
CA THR A 276 -3.92 3.58 24.30
C THR A 276 -3.16 2.82 23.22
N VAL A 277 -1.90 3.17 22.97
CA VAL A 277 -1.05 2.51 21.95
C VAL A 277 -0.78 1.05 22.33
N VAL A 278 -0.57 0.76 23.63
CA VAL A 278 -0.39 -0.61 24.15
C VAL A 278 -1.70 -1.41 24.02
N LYS A 279 -2.84 -0.85 24.43
CA LYS A 279 -4.18 -1.47 24.29
C LYS A 279 -4.49 -1.82 22.82
N LEU A 280 -4.08 -0.95 21.88
CA LEU A 280 -4.24 -1.15 20.44
C LEU A 280 -3.22 -2.13 19.83
N GLY A 281 -2.25 -2.62 20.58
CA GLY A 281 -1.25 -3.61 20.14
C GLY A 281 -0.26 -3.06 19.10
N ILE A 282 -0.04 -1.76 19.03
CA ILE A 282 0.96 -1.12 18.17
C ILE A 282 2.35 -1.34 18.78
N ARG A 283 3.31 -1.80 17.96
CA ARG A 283 4.63 -2.24 18.45
C ARG A 283 5.77 -1.26 18.13
N THR A 284 5.46 -0.10 17.57
CA THR A 284 6.48 0.87 17.13
C THR A 284 6.35 2.16 17.95
N ASN A 285 7.44 2.63 18.56
CA ASN A 285 7.47 3.91 19.29
C ASN A 285 7.31 5.13 18.36
N ARG A 286 7.31 4.91 17.04
CA ARG A 286 7.02 5.96 16.06
C ARG A 286 5.59 6.48 16.20
N ALA A 287 4.66 5.63 16.63
CA ALA A 287 3.26 6.01 16.83
C ALA A 287 3.13 7.13 17.87
N GLU A 288 3.75 6.97 19.04
CA GLU A 288 3.71 7.95 20.11
C GLU A 288 4.42 9.25 19.72
N ILE A 289 5.62 9.12 19.15
CA ILE A 289 6.43 10.29 18.73
C ILE A 289 5.68 11.14 17.72
N VAL A 290 5.09 10.51 16.69
CA VAL A 290 4.33 11.22 15.65
C VAL A 290 3.06 11.83 16.23
N THR A 291 2.34 11.11 17.07
CA THR A 291 1.10 11.62 17.71
C THR A 291 1.38 12.86 18.57
N VAL A 292 2.44 12.82 19.38
CA VAL A 292 2.87 13.98 20.19
C VAL A 292 3.24 15.16 19.31
N ARG A 293 4.02 14.93 18.25
CA ARG A 293 4.39 15.99 17.29
C ARG A 293 3.19 16.60 16.60
N ALA A 294 2.21 15.77 16.22
CA ALA A 294 0.97 16.22 15.61
C ALA A 294 0.11 17.02 16.61
N ALA A 295 -0.04 16.53 17.85
CA ALA A 295 -0.80 17.21 18.90
C ALA A 295 -0.19 18.59 19.25
N LYS A 296 1.14 18.68 19.34
CA LYS A 296 1.84 19.97 19.50
C LYS A 296 1.56 20.93 18.35
N ALA A 297 1.57 20.44 17.11
CA ALA A 297 1.27 21.26 15.94
C ALA A 297 -0.19 21.75 15.93
N ILE A 298 -1.15 20.91 16.38
CA ILE A 298 -2.56 21.31 16.50
C ILE A 298 -2.72 22.39 17.59
N ALA A 299 -2.08 22.22 18.75
CA ALA A 299 -2.12 23.21 19.82
C ALA A 299 -1.51 24.56 19.35
N ALA A 300 -0.38 24.50 18.65
CA ALA A 300 0.27 25.68 18.08
C ALA A 300 -0.62 26.40 17.02
N LEU A 301 -1.27 25.65 16.12
CA LEU A 301 -2.24 26.18 15.16
C LEU A 301 -3.42 26.88 15.84
N ASN A 302 -3.77 26.45 17.06
CA ASN A 302 -4.80 27.08 17.86
C ASN A 302 -4.23 28.13 18.85
N ASN A 303 -3.00 28.58 18.63
CA ASN A 303 -2.28 29.58 19.42
C ASN A 303 -2.24 29.23 20.92
N ARG A 304 -2.06 27.94 21.26
CA ARG A 304 -1.96 27.45 22.63
C ARG A 304 -0.57 26.88 22.93
N LYS A 305 -0.07 27.14 24.12
CA LYS A 305 1.24 26.65 24.61
C LYS A 305 1.14 25.29 25.30
N ARG A 306 -0.05 24.74 25.48
CA ARG A 306 -0.28 23.43 26.09
C ARG A 306 -1.24 22.62 25.22
N VAL A 307 -0.90 21.35 25.05
CA VAL A 307 -1.77 20.37 24.37
C VAL A 307 -2.94 20.05 25.28
N ASN A 308 -4.14 20.01 24.72
CA ASN A 308 -5.33 19.52 25.41
C ASN A 308 -5.72 18.12 24.93
N LEU A 309 -6.68 17.49 25.59
CA LEU A 309 -7.16 16.15 25.25
C LEU A 309 -7.73 16.07 23.81
N ASP A 310 -8.45 17.09 23.36
CA ASP A 310 -9.02 17.14 22.01
C ASP A 310 -7.94 17.19 20.92
N ASP A 311 -6.83 17.90 21.16
CA ASP A 311 -5.69 17.93 20.24
C ASP A 311 -5.05 16.55 20.14
N LEU A 312 -4.90 15.87 21.28
CA LEU A 312 -4.35 14.52 21.33
C LEU A 312 -5.25 13.53 20.60
N LYS A 313 -6.57 13.58 20.80
CA LYS A 313 -7.55 12.74 20.10
C LYS A 313 -7.50 12.95 18.58
N LYS A 314 -7.51 14.21 18.11
CA LYS A 314 -7.38 14.52 16.68
C LYS A 314 -6.05 14.04 16.09
N ALA A 315 -4.97 14.17 16.85
CA ALA A 315 -3.67 13.65 16.45
C ALA A 315 -3.67 12.12 16.34
N MET A 316 -4.26 11.41 17.30
CA MET A 316 -4.40 9.95 17.30
C MET A 316 -5.24 9.48 16.10
N GLU A 317 -6.34 10.17 15.76
CA GLU A 317 -7.18 9.83 14.59
C GLU A 317 -6.42 9.88 13.26
N LEU A 318 -5.40 10.72 13.14
CA LEU A 318 -4.59 10.85 11.94
C LEU A 318 -3.35 9.95 11.96
N SER A 319 -2.81 9.64 13.14
CA SER A 319 -1.51 8.96 13.27
C SER A 319 -1.59 7.46 13.57
N LEU A 320 -2.67 6.95 14.16
CA LEU A 320 -2.76 5.57 14.63
C LEU A 320 -3.46 4.59 13.68
N PRO A 321 -4.56 4.95 12.96
CA PRO A 321 -5.38 3.97 12.24
C PRO A 321 -4.62 3.11 11.24
N HIS A 322 -3.66 3.67 10.51
CA HIS A 322 -2.86 2.97 9.51
C HIS A 322 -1.77 2.06 10.11
N ARG A 323 -1.47 2.20 11.41
CA ARG A 323 -0.54 1.36 12.17
C ARG A 323 -1.23 0.19 12.86
N LEU A 324 -2.55 0.23 12.95
CA LEU A 324 -3.35 -0.88 13.46
C LEU A 324 -3.30 -2.03 12.46
N ARG A 325 -2.93 -3.20 12.94
CA ARG A 325 -3.08 -4.42 12.15
C ARG A 325 -4.56 -4.78 12.13
N ALA A 326 -5.27 -4.38 11.08
CA ALA A 326 -6.61 -4.85 10.85
C ALA A 326 -6.53 -6.35 10.50
N HIS A 327 -6.91 -7.22 11.46
CA HIS A 327 -7.22 -8.59 11.10
C HIS A 327 -8.57 -8.58 10.36
N PRO A 328 -8.75 -9.42 9.34
CA PRO A 328 -9.95 -9.40 8.48
C PRO A 328 -11.30 -9.55 9.21
N PHE A 329 -11.32 -9.72 10.52
CA PHE A 329 -12.51 -9.98 11.35
C PHE A 329 -12.63 -9.07 12.57
N GLU A 330 -11.75 -8.11 12.66
CA GLU A 330 -11.79 -7.13 13.73
C GLU A 330 -12.52 -5.88 13.26
N LYS A 331 -13.06 -5.13 14.22
CA LYS A 331 -13.69 -3.84 13.96
C LYS A 331 -12.75 -2.93 13.15
N PRO A 332 -13.30 -2.05 12.30
CA PRO A 332 -12.49 -1.08 11.57
C PRO A 332 -11.52 -0.34 12.51
N PRO A 333 -10.29 -0.03 12.05
CA PRO A 333 -9.28 0.62 12.87
C PRO A 333 -9.76 1.89 13.60
N LEU A 334 -10.60 2.69 12.92
CA LEU A 334 -11.18 3.91 13.50
C LEU A 334 -12.20 3.63 14.61
N GLU A 335 -12.98 2.56 14.50
CA GLU A 335 -13.92 2.17 15.55
C GLU A 335 -13.20 1.65 16.79
N LYS A 336 -12.17 0.83 16.63
CA LYS A 336 -11.31 0.38 17.74
C LYS A 336 -10.66 1.56 18.47
N LEU A 337 -10.16 2.52 17.71
CA LEU A 337 -9.55 3.72 18.30
C LEU A 337 -10.60 4.52 19.09
N ARG A 338 -11.81 4.72 18.55
CA ARG A 338 -12.87 5.44 19.22
C ARG A 338 -13.33 4.73 20.50
N GLU A 339 -13.46 3.41 20.49
CA GLU A 339 -13.78 2.62 21.68
C GLU A 339 -12.69 2.78 22.75
N ALA A 340 -11.42 2.63 22.38
CA ALA A 340 -10.31 2.82 23.31
C ALA A 340 -10.25 4.24 23.91
N LEU A 341 -10.58 5.27 23.12
CA LEU A 341 -10.65 6.65 23.59
C LEU A 341 -11.85 6.91 24.49
N ASN A 342 -13.02 6.31 24.22
CA ASN A 342 -14.20 6.44 25.07
C ASN A 342 -14.01 5.73 26.40
N GLU A 343 -13.38 4.55 26.42
CA GLU A 343 -13.01 3.83 27.64
C GLU A 343 -12.06 4.67 28.52
N ALA A 344 -11.06 5.30 27.89
CA ALA A 344 -10.12 6.17 28.57
C ALA A 344 -10.79 7.43 29.16
N ASP A 345 -11.77 8.03 28.46
CA ASP A 345 -12.55 9.17 28.96
C ASP A 345 -13.44 8.79 30.16
N GLU A 346 -13.96 7.56 30.18
CA GLU A 346 -14.76 7.05 31.30
C GLU A 346 -13.89 6.73 32.51
N GLU A 347 -12.68 6.20 32.31
CA GLU A 347 -11.72 5.94 33.38
C GLU A 347 -11.24 7.24 34.04
N ASP A 348 -10.97 8.30 33.25
CA ASP A 348 -10.55 9.61 33.76
C ASP A 348 -11.68 10.29 34.57
N LYS A 349 -12.93 10.18 34.14
CA LYS A 349 -14.10 10.66 34.86
C LYS A 349 -14.38 9.88 36.14
N ARG A 350 -13.97 8.60 36.23
CA ARG A 350 -14.09 7.75 37.43
C ARG A 350 -12.91 7.93 38.37
N GLY A 351 -11.73 8.28 37.89
CA GLY A 351 -10.50 8.51 38.68
C GLY A 351 -10.54 9.77 39.57
N GLY A 352 -11.44 10.74 39.27
CA GLY A 352 -11.64 11.93 40.11
C GLY A 352 -12.37 11.70 41.42
N LYS A 353 -12.74 10.47 41.76
CA LYS A 353 -13.34 10.08 43.06
C LYS A 353 -12.90 8.67 43.44
N LYS A 354 -11.71 8.53 44.00
CA LYS A 354 -11.40 7.42 44.92
C LYS A 354 -9.98 7.54 45.47
N GLU A 355 -9.92 7.96 46.75
CA GLU A 355 -8.87 7.56 47.68
C GLU A 355 -8.93 6.04 47.91
N HIS A 356 -7.77 5.47 48.12
CA HIS A 356 -7.44 4.17 48.70
C HIS A 356 -8.58 3.22 49.08
N HIS A 357 -8.60 2.03 48.45
CA HIS A 357 -8.79 0.80 49.23
C HIS A 357 -8.19 -0.42 48.50
N THR A 358 -7.47 -1.17 49.30
CA THR A 358 -6.73 -2.42 49.15
C THR A 358 -7.44 -3.58 48.44
N HIS A 359 -6.59 -4.42 47.85
CA HIS A 359 -6.80 -5.78 47.38
C HIS A 359 -7.81 -6.62 48.14
N LYS A 360 -8.66 -7.34 47.43
CA LYS A 360 -9.02 -8.74 47.74
C LYS A 360 -9.62 -9.46 46.53
N ASN A 361 -9.04 -10.64 46.26
CA ASN A 361 -9.52 -11.70 45.39
C ASN A 361 -10.98 -12.07 45.65
N LYS A 362 -11.71 -12.40 44.59
CA LYS A 362 -12.67 -13.53 44.64
C LYS A 362 -12.99 -14.05 43.25
N SER A 363 -12.78 -15.32 43.17
CA SER A 363 -13.14 -16.32 42.18
C SER A 363 -14.66 -16.47 41.97
N GLU A 364 -14.98 -16.93 40.77
CA GLU A 364 -16.09 -17.83 40.39
C GLU A 364 -17.52 -17.55 40.86
N LYS A 365 -18.39 -17.45 39.86
CA LYS A 365 -19.62 -18.28 39.85
C LYS A 365 -20.24 -18.34 38.44
N ASN A 366 -20.36 -19.59 37.99
CA ASN A 366 -21.28 -20.07 36.97
C ASN A 366 -22.72 -19.65 37.23
N LEU A 367 -23.47 -19.41 36.19
CA LEU A 367 -24.89 -19.80 36.16
C LEU A 367 -25.32 -20.12 34.71
N GLU A 368 -25.66 -21.39 34.57
CA GLU A 368 -26.46 -21.99 33.51
C GLU A 368 -27.89 -21.43 33.49
N SER A 369 -28.47 -21.36 32.32
CA SER A 369 -29.87 -21.62 32.05
C SER A 369 -30.04 -21.85 30.54
N ARG A 370 -30.15 -23.06 30.13
CA ARG A 370 -31.32 -23.97 29.89
C ARG A 370 -32.38 -23.38 28.98
N GLU A 371 -32.42 -24.01 27.79
CA GLU A 371 -33.58 -24.58 27.10
C GLU A 371 -34.61 -23.62 26.46
N SER A 372 -34.78 -23.77 25.15
CA SER A 372 -35.91 -24.63 24.66
C SER A 372 -35.75 -24.98 23.19
N GLN A 373 -35.69 -26.29 22.98
CA GLN A 373 -35.99 -26.92 21.71
C GLN A 373 -37.49 -26.74 21.40
N ARG A 374 -37.83 -26.38 20.18
CA ARG A 374 -39.05 -26.84 19.53
C ARG A 374 -38.76 -27.18 18.08
N ASP A 375 -38.94 -28.44 17.80
CA ASP A 375 -39.04 -29.00 16.48
C ASP A 375 -40.17 -28.36 15.67
N LEU A 376 -39.89 -28.07 14.42
CA LEU A 376 -40.89 -28.03 13.37
C LEU A 376 -40.24 -28.48 12.06
N SER A 377 -40.51 -29.73 11.71
CA SER A 377 -40.31 -30.30 10.40
C SER A 377 -41.35 -29.71 9.45
N ALA A 378 -40.93 -29.16 8.32
CA ALA A 378 -41.55 -29.30 7.00
C ALA A 378 -40.81 -28.46 5.94
N VAL A 379 -40.29 -29.18 4.96
CA VAL A 379 -40.31 -28.90 3.51
C VAL A 379 -40.01 -27.46 3.04
N GLY A 380 -38.89 -27.34 2.35
CA GLY A 380 -38.53 -26.20 1.52
C GLY A 380 -37.01 -26.07 1.41
N ASP A 381 -36.46 -26.19 0.20
CA ASP A 381 -35.04 -25.96 -0.09
C ASP A 381 -34.64 -24.51 0.30
N LEU A 382 -34.44 -24.31 1.58
CA LEU A 382 -33.88 -23.07 2.11
C LEU A 382 -32.34 -23.17 2.02
N GLU A 383 -31.77 -22.32 1.18
CA GLU A 383 -30.32 -22.09 1.11
C GLU A 383 -29.77 -21.75 2.51
N LYS A 384 -29.08 -22.71 3.13
CA LYS A 384 -28.44 -22.50 4.44
C LYS A 384 -27.11 -21.81 4.25
N VAL A 385 -27.02 -20.53 4.60
CA VAL A 385 -25.75 -19.81 4.71
C VAL A 385 -25.08 -20.15 6.04
N TYR A 386 -23.95 -20.85 5.99
CA TYR A 386 -23.13 -21.12 7.18
C TYR A 386 -22.32 -19.87 7.56
N LYS A 387 -22.60 -19.29 8.72
CA LYS A 387 -21.81 -18.21 9.32
C LYS A 387 -20.87 -18.80 10.35
N PRO A 388 -19.54 -18.84 10.13
CA PRO A 388 -18.61 -19.37 11.11
C PRO A 388 -18.59 -18.51 12.37
N SER A 389 -18.68 -19.14 13.56
CA SER A 389 -18.45 -18.47 14.84
C SER A 389 -16.95 -18.22 15.07
N LYS A 390 -16.58 -17.36 16.04
CA LYS A 390 -15.17 -17.13 16.39
C LYS A 390 -14.44 -18.41 16.83
N GLU A 391 -15.13 -19.36 17.44
CA GLU A 391 -14.60 -20.65 17.86
C GLU A 391 -14.43 -21.61 16.69
N ASP A 392 -15.30 -21.55 15.70
CA ASP A 392 -15.22 -22.33 14.46
C ASP A 392 -14.07 -21.95 13.53
N VAL A 393 -13.43 -20.80 13.74
CA VAL A 393 -12.33 -20.29 12.90
C VAL A 393 -10.99 -20.97 13.22
N ARG A 394 -10.84 -21.64 14.37
CA ARG A 394 -9.59 -22.32 14.72
C ARG A 394 -9.48 -23.68 14.03
N LEU A 395 -8.55 -23.80 13.09
CA LEU A 395 -8.18 -25.09 12.52
C LEU A 395 -7.53 -26.00 13.57
N PRO A 396 -7.75 -27.34 13.49
CA PRO A 396 -7.00 -28.29 14.28
C PRO A 396 -5.48 -28.04 14.15
N PRO A 397 -4.70 -28.22 15.23
CA PRO A 397 -3.26 -27.90 15.22
C PRO A 397 -2.49 -28.60 14.09
N GLU A 398 -2.86 -29.82 13.75
CA GLU A 398 -2.24 -30.60 12.67
C GLU A 398 -2.54 -30.02 11.29
N VAL A 399 -3.79 -29.65 11.02
CA VAL A 399 -4.18 -29.01 9.76
C VAL A 399 -3.53 -27.63 9.66
N LYS A 400 -3.50 -26.87 10.75
CA LYS A 400 -2.82 -25.58 10.83
C LYS A 400 -1.31 -25.71 10.58
N LYS A 401 -0.67 -26.75 11.10
CA LYS A 401 0.74 -27.06 10.85
C LYS A 401 0.96 -27.43 9.38
N ARG A 402 0.13 -28.29 8.80
CA ARG A 402 0.20 -28.71 7.40
C ARG A 402 -0.02 -27.54 6.44
N VAL A 403 -1.05 -26.73 6.67
CA VAL A 403 -1.27 -25.48 5.91
C VAL A 403 -0.06 -24.53 6.04
N ARG A 404 0.56 -24.45 7.23
CA ARG A 404 1.81 -23.70 7.44
C ARG A 404 2.99 -24.26 6.67
N GLU A 405 3.15 -25.57 6.63
CA GLU A 405 4.23 -26.24 5.91
C GLU A 405 4.02 -26.18 4.40
N SER A 406 2.81 -26.32 3.90
CA SER A 406 2.50 -26.19 2.47
C SER A 406 2.82 -24.77 1.97
N VAL A 407 2.38 -23.76 2.70
CA VAL A 407 2.73 -22.38 2.38
C VAL A 407 4.23 -22.13 2.51
N LYS A 408 4.94 -22.75 3.46
CA LYS A 408 6.41 -22.68 3.57
C LYS A 408 7.12 -23.46 2.45
N LYS A 409 6.71 -24.69 2.12
CA LYS A 409 7.33 -25.52 1.07
C LYS A 409 7.09 -24.97 -0.33
N SER A 410 5.86 -24.60 -0.65
CA SER A 410 5.49 -23.95 -1.91
C SER A 410 6.26 -22.63 -2.13
N TRP A 411 6.82 -22.08 -1.07
CA TRP A 411 7.43 -20.76 -1.07
C TRP A 411 8.88 -20.75 -0.57
N ARG A 412 9.50 -21.92 -0.29
CA ARG A 412 10.94 -22.00 0.01
C ARG A 412 11.83 -21.57 -1.16
N GLY A 413 11.27 -21.49 -2.39
CA GLY A 413 11.89 -20.81 -3.53
C GLY A 413 11.44 -19.37 -3.70
N SER A 414 10.75 -18.76 -2.72
CA SER A 414 10.01 -17.55 -2.98
C SER A 414 9.67 -16.71 -1.73
N ARG A 415 10.63 -16.16 -1.06
CA ARG A 415 10.54 -14.72 -0.75
C ARG A 415 10.34 -14.06 -2.10
N SER A 416 9.64 -12.88 -2.19
CA SER A 416 9.53 -12.16 -3.47
C SER A 416 10.93 -11.99 -4.05
N GLU A 417 11.46 -13.09 -4.57
CA GLU A 417 12.82 -13.19 -5.08
C GLU A 417 12.83 -12.39 -6.34
N TRP A 418 13.73 -11.46 -6.35
CA TRP A 418 14.14 -10.84 -7.56
C TRP A 418 14.50 -11.94 -8.55
N LYS A 419 13.69 -12.13 -9.58
CA LYS A 419 14.01 -13.05 -10.67
C LYS A 419 14.70 -12.29 -11.76
N THR A 420 15.73 -12.92 -12.28
CA THR A 420 16.39 -12.46 -13.49
C THR A 420 15.53 -12.85 -14.69
N VAL A 421 15.05 -11.87 -15.42
CA VAL A 421 14.17 -12.06 -16.58
C VAL A 421 14.76 -11.34 -17.78
N ILE A 422 14.70 -11.99 -18.94
CA ILE A 422 15.16 -11.44 -20.21
C ILE A 422 13.95 -10.86 -20.95
N ASN A 423 14.13 -9.74 -21.64
CA ASN A 423 13.10 -9.11 -22.45
C ASN A 423 11.83 -8.69 -21.68
N TYR A 424 12.00 -8.16 -20.47
CA TYR A 424 10.92 -7.68 -19.61
C TYR A 424 11.05 -6.17 -19.38
N PRO A 425 10.01 -5.36 -19.65
CA PRO A 425 10.13 -3.89 -19.68
C PRO A 425 10.33 -3.23 -18.30
N HIS A 426 10.10 -3.95 -17.20
CA HIS A 426 10.17 -3.41 -15.85
C HIS A 426 11.25 -4.10 -15.01
N GLY A 427 11.82 -3.35 -14.05
CA GLY A 427 12.86 -3.84 -13.14
C GLY A 427 14.23 -3.21 -13.39
N VAL A 428 15.20 -3.57 -12.56
CA VAL A 428 16.57 -3.04 -12.62
C VAL A 428 17.37 -3.83 -13.65
N ALA A 429 17.93 -3.17 -14.66
CA ALA A 429 18.84 -3.78 -15.61
C ALA A 429 20.16 -4.15 -14.90
N ILE A 430 20.56 -5.42 -14.98
CA ILE A 430 21.78 -5.93 -14.33
C ILE A 430 22.83 -6.40 -15.33
N SER A 431 22.42 -6.75 -16.55
CA SER A 431 23.28 -7.28 -17.60
C SER A 431 22.53 -7.24 -18.94
N TYR A 432 23.19 -7.71 -19.99
CA TYR A 432 22.60 -7.90 -21.33
C TYR A 432 23.01 -9.26 -21.90
N VAL A 433 22.20 -9.77 -22.85
CA VAL A 433 22.46 -11.02 -23.55
C VAL A 433 22.12 -10.88 -25.04
N VAL A 434 22.70 -11.76 -25.85
CA VAL A 434 22.31 -11.91 -27.27
C VAL A 434 20.98 -12.65 -27.31
N PRO A 435 19.92 -12.12 -27.95
CA PRO A 435 18.65 -12.80 -28.05
C PRO A 435 18.74 -14.05 -28.92
N LYS A 436 18.12 -15.15 -28.51
CA LYS A 436 18.05 -16.40 -29.29
C LYS A 436 17.17 -16.27 -30.53
N SER A 437 16.19 -15.38 -30.51
CA SER A 437 15.31 -15.03 -31.63
C SER A 437 15.00 -13.55 -31.56
N LEU A 438 14.89 -12.90 -32.73
CA LEU A 438 14.51 -11.48 -32.84
C LEU A 438 12.98 -11.28 -32.83
N GLU A 439 12.23 -12.37 -32.91
CA GLU A 439 10.77 -12.29 -32.77
C GLU A 439 10.39 -11.89 -31.35
N ASN A 440 9.61 -10.81 -31.22
CA ASN A 440 9.12 -10.26 -29.94
C ASN A 440 10.19 -9.65 -29.01
N VAL A 441 11.31 -9.17 -29.51
CA VAL A 441 12.27 -8.38 -28.72
C VAL A 441 11.62 -7.02 -28.36
N ARG A 442 11.50 -6.73 -27.05
CA ARG A 442 10.84 -5.50 -26.53
C ARG A 442 11.77 -4.60 -25.72
N ASP A 443 12.86 -5.12 -25.20
CA ASP A 443 13.74 -4.39 -24.27
C ASP A 443 15.21 -4.45 -24.74
N VAL A 444 15.50 -3.69 -25.80
CA VAL A 444 16.84 -3.59 -26.38
C VAL A 444 17.72 -2.69 -25.51
N ASP A 445 18.97 -3.12 -25.26
CA ASP A 445 20.00 -2.27 -24.68
C ASP A 445 20.75 -1.54 -25.81
N LEU A 446 20.40 -0.27 -26.01
CA LEU A 446 20.97 0.55 -27.06
C LEU A 446 22.49 0.70 -26.92
N ILE A 447 22.99 0.92 -25.70
CA ILE A 447 24.42 1.14 -25.45
C ILE A 447 25.22 -0.13 -25.71
N ALA A 448 24.74 -1.28 -25.22
CA ALA A 448 25.40 -2.56 -25.46
C ALA A 448 25.32 -2.97 -26.93
N THR A 449 24.21 -2.68 -27.63
CA THR A 449 24.05 -2.90 -29.07
C THR A 449 25.01 -2.04 -29.86
N MET A 450 25.10 -0.74 -29.58
CA MET A 450 26.05 0.15 -30.24
C MET A 450 27.50 -0.27 -30.00
N LYS A 451 27.87 -0.64 -28.78
CA LYS A 451 29.20 -1.17 -28.45
C LYS A 451 29.51 -2.44 -29.29
N ALA A 452 28.56 -3.35 -29.43
CA ALA A 452 28.73 -4.56 -30.24
C ALA A 452 28.96 -4.22 -31.70
N ALA A 453 28.19 -3.29 -32.25
CA ALA A 453 28.35 -2.83 -33.63
C ALA A 453 29.70 -2.13 -33.90
N VAL A 454 30.15 -1.30 -32.97
CA VAL A 454 31.47 -0.63 -33.03
C VAL A 454 32.60 -1.65 -32.99
N LEU A 455 32.51 -2.66 -32.11
CA LEU A 455 33.52 -3.71 -31.99
C LEU A 455 33.58 -4.61 -33.23
N ARG A 456 32.46 -4.82 -33.92
CA ARG A 456 32.40 -5.59 -35.17
C ARG A 456 32.92 -4.78 -36.38
N ASN A 457 32.46 -3.54 -36.49
CA ASN A 457 32.76 -2.67 -37.65
C ASN A 457 34.00 -1.81 -37.39
N ARG A 458 35.18 -2.31 -37.12
CA ARG A 458 36.40 -1.48 -37.02
C ARG A 458 36.26 -0.22 -37.88
N TRP A 459 35.92 0.90 -37.24
CA TRP A 459 35.64 2.24 -37.82
C TRP A 459 36.03 2.38 -39.31
N ASN A 460 35.05 2.18 -40.19
CA ASN A 460 35.17 2.59 -41.58
C ASN A 460 34.41 3.89 -41.74
N ASP A 461 34.89 4.81 -42.57
CA ASP A 461 34.42 6.18 -42.81
C ASP A 461 32.92 6.31 -43.23
N CYS A 462 32.19 5.23 -43.37
CA CYS A 462 30.79 5.19 -43.85
C CYS A 462 29.70 5.15 -42.75
N GLY A 463 30.04 5.42 -41.48
CA GLY A 463 29.07 5.44 -40.40
C GLY A 463 28.81 4.06 -39.77
N LEU A 464 28.12 4.07 -38.59
CA LEU A 464 27.81 2.88 -37.80
C LEU A 464 26.65 2.11 -38.45
N LYS A 465 26.91 0.93 -39.01
CA LYS A 465 25.86 0.04 -39.55
C LYS A 465 25.51 -1.02 -38.53
N LEU A 466 24.27 -1.01 -38.08
CA LEU A 466 23.75 -2.01 -37.14
C LEU A 466 23.29 -3.28 -37.89
N GLU A 467 23.70 -4.44 -37.40
CA GLU A 467 23.27 -5.74 -37.92
C GLU A 467 22.48 -6.50 -36.81
N ARG A 468 21.77 -7.55 -37.26
CA ARG A 468 20.94 -8.36 -36.34
C ARG A 468 21.75 -8.98 -35.21
N GLU A 469 23.01 -9.31 -35.46
CA GLU A 469 23.94 -9.92 -34.48
C GLU A 469 24.42 -8.95 -33.41
N ASP A 470 24.31 -7.65 -33.65
CA ASP A 470 24.71 -6.62 -32.70
C ASP A 470 23.66 -6.39 -31.59
N ILE A 471 22.43 -6.85 -31.81
CA ILE A 471 21.32 -6.60 -30.88
C ILE A 471 21.59 -7.27 -29.53
N ARG A 472 21.49 -6.47 -28.47
CA ARG A 472 21.62 -6.90 -27.09
C ARG A 472 20.33 -6.59 -26.36
N VAL A 473 19.81 -7.57 -25.61
CA VAL A 473 18.58 -7.48 -24.83
C VAL A 473 18.93 -7.39 -23.37
N ARG A 474 18.30 -6.48 -22.66
CA ARG A 474 18.54 -6.29 -21.24
C ARG A 474 18.09 -7.51 -20.44
N VAL A 475 18.91 -7.87 -19.48
CA VAL A 475 18.60 -8.82 -18.43
C VAL A 475 18.23 -8.01 -17.21
N ARG A 476 16.98 -8.11 -16.78
CA ARG A 476 16.49 -7.33 -15.65
C ARG A 476 16.26 -8.21 -14.43
N ARG A 477 16.53 -7.64 -13.28
CA ARG A 477 16.12 -8.20 -12.00
C ARG A 477 14.80 -7.55 -11.59
N THR A 478 13.74 -8.37 -11.48
CA THR A 478 12.39 -7.87 -11.23
C THR A 478 11.59 -8.83 -10.36
N ARG A 479 10.49 -8.33 -9.79
CA ARG A 479 9.51 -9.13 -9.07
C ARG A 479 8.42 -9.56 -10.04
N VAL A 480 8.24 -10.86 -10.17
CA VAL A 480 7.21 -11.42 -11.06
C VAL A 480 5.84 -11.37 -10.36
N PRO A 481 4.82 -10.80 -11.01
CA PRO A 481 3.46 -10.79 -10.45
C PRO A 481 2.93 -12.20 -10.22
N ARG A 482 2.16 -12.40 -9.15
CA ARG A 482 1.56 -13.68 -8.80
C ARG A 482 0.07 -13.53 -8.61
N LEU A 483 -0.67 -14.53 -9.09
CA LEU A 483 -2.09 -14.69 -8.85
C LEU A 483 -2.33 -16.04 -8.16
N THR A 484 -2.97 -16.03 -7.00
CA THR A 484 -3.45 -17.24 -6.34
C THR A 484 -4.96 -17.34 -6.52
N VAL A 485 -5.43 -18.41 -7.14
CA VAL A 485 -6.85 -18.68 -7.34
C VAL A 485 -7.29 -19.73 -6.33
N LEU A 486 -8.18 -19.32 -5.41
CA LEU A 486 -8.84 -20.23 -4.48
C LEU A 486 -10.07 -20.84 -5.17
N ILE A 487 -10.17 -22.16 -5.20
CA ILE A 487 -11.27 -22.90 -5.81
C ILE A 487 -11.93 -23.72 -4.71
N LEU A 488 -13.14 -23.31 -4.32
CA LEU A 488 -13.86 -23.85 -3.18
C LEU A 488 -15.06 -24.67 -3.62
N ASP A 489 -15.08 -25.93 -3.19
CA ASP A 489 -16.25 -26.81 -3.26
C ASP A 489 -17.25 -26.45 -2.17
N SER A 490 -18.43 -26.04 -2.58
CA SER A 490 -19.54 -25.67 -1.69
C SER A 490 -20.75 -26.61 -1.84
N SER A 491 -20.55 -27.78 -2.48
CA SER A 491 -21.57 -28.80 -2.67
C SER A 491 -21.80 -29.66 -1.40
N GLY A 492 -23.00 -30.21 -1.20
CA GLY A 492 -23.14 -31.27 -0.25
C GLY A 492 -24.37 -31.41 0.64
N SER A 493 -24.58 -32.65 1.16
CA SER A 493 -25.59 -33.10 2.14
C SER A 493 -25.14 -32.84 3.59
N MET A 494 -26.05 -33.00 4.57
CA MET A 494 -25.85 -32.65 6.01
C MET A 494 -24.59 -33.27 6.67
N ALA A 495 -24.17 -34.50 6.29
CA ALA A 495 -22.88 -35.09 6.72
C ALA A 495 -21.66 -34.30 6.23
N VAL A 496 -21.85 -33.39 5.30
CA VAL A 496 -20.89 -32.54 4.59
C VAL A 496 -20.75 -31.18 5.24
N ALA A 497 -21.64 -30.75 6.15
CA ALA A 497 -21.54 -29.47 6.84
C ALA A 497 -20.18 -29.31 7.56
N ARG A 498 -19.64 -30.36 8.14
CA ARG A 498 -18.29 -30.41 8.72
C ARG A 498 -17.19 -30.20 7.66
N ARG A 499 -17.34 -30.81 6.47
CA ARG A 499 -16.37 -30.71 5.36
C ARG A 499 -16.36 -29.30 4.78
N ILE A 500 -17.53 -28.70 4.60
CA ILE A 500 -17.68 -27.32 4.10
C ILE A 500 -17.11 -26.33 5.11
N SER A 501 -17.39 -26.54 6.40
CA SER A 501 -16.78 -25.75 7.48
C SER A 501 -15.25 -25.83 7.41
N LEU A 502 -14.70 -27.03 7.23
CA LEU A 502 -13.27 -27.23 7.10
C LEU A 502 -12.70 -26.57 5.84
N ALA A 503 -13.38 -26.71 4.70
CA ALA A 503 -12.98 -26.08 3.44
C ALA A 503 -12.97 -24.54 3.54
N LYS A 504 -14.01 -23.95 4.11
CA LYS A 504 -14.06 -22.51 4.40
C LYS A 504 -12.94 -22.07 5.36
N LYS A 505 -12.66 -22.86 6.41
CA LYS A 505 -11.56 -22.59 7.36
C LYS A 505 -10.19 -22.61 6.67
N ILE A 506 -9.96 -23.59 5.77
CA ILE A 506 -8.71 -23.69 5.01
C ILE A 506 -8.56 -22.49 4.07
N ALA A 507 -9.62 -22.19 3.30
CA ALA A 507 -9.62 -21.02 2.39
C ALA A 507 -9.34 -19.72 3.13
N TRP A 508 -9.90 -19.57 4.30
CA TRP A 508 -9.71 -18.44 5.19
C TRP A 508 -8.26 -18.31 5.70
N GLU A 509 -7.68 -19.36 6.28
CA GLU A 509 -6.30 -19.37 6.76
C GLU A 509 -5.29 -19.11 5.61
N LEU A 510 -5.61 -19.60 4.40
CA LEU A 510 -4.81 -19.34 3.20
C LEU A 510 -4.91 -17.86 2.80
N THR A 511 -6.11 -17.28 2.83
CA THR A 511 -6.32 -15.87 2.49
C THR A 511 -5.58 -14.95 3.46
N GLU A 512 -5.67 -15.20 4.77
CA GLU A 512 -4.94 -14.43 5.78
C GLU A 512 -3.42 -14.42 5.53
N ARG A 513 -2.88 -15.54 5.05
CA ARG A 513 -1.44 -15.67 4.75
C ARG A 513 -1.02 -15.03 3.44
N LEU A 514 -1.89 -15.07 2.44
CA LEU A 514 -1.67 -14.41 1.16
C LEU A 514 -1.69 -12.88 1.33
N TYR A 515 -2.49 -12.38 2.25
CA TYR A 515 -2.50 -10.96 2.64
C TYR A 515 -1.11 -10.44 3.02
N VAL A 516 -0.35 -11.22 3.79
CA VAL A 516 1.01 -10.84 4.21
C VAL A 516 1.98 -10.75 3.02
N LYS A 517 1.71 -11.45 1.92
CA LYS A 517 2.58 -11.55 0.73
C LYS A 517 2.20 -10.62 -0.43
N ARG A 518 1.03 -9.96 -0.36
CA ARG A 518 0.50 -9.03 -1.38
C ARG A 518 0.41 -9.58 -2.79
N ASP A 519 0.18 -10.86 -2.93
CA ASP A 519 -0.13 -11.49 -4.21
C ASP A 519 -1.59 -11.18 -4.58
N SER A 520 -1.95 -11.13 -5.85
CA SER A 520 -3.36 -11.03 -6.24
C SER A 520 -4.08 -12.34 -5.92
N VAL A 521 -5.33 -12.26 -5.45
CA VAL A 521 -6.18 -13.42 -5.13
C VAL A 521 -7.47 -13.35 -5.93
N ALA A 522 -7.95 -14.50 -6.38
CA ALA A 522 -9.28 -14.68 -6.97
C ALA A 522 -10.00 -15.83 -6.26
N LEU A 523 -11.33 -15.79 -6.22
CA LEU A 523 -12.15 -16.83 -5.62
C LEU A 523 -13.13 -17.40 -6.65
N ILE A 524 -13.02 -18.70 -6.90
CA ILE A 524 -13.97 -19.48 -7.67
C ILE A 524 -14.72 -20.40 -6.70
N VAL A 525 -16.02 -20.38 -6.73
CA VAL A 525 -16.86 -21.30 -5.96
C VAL A 525 -17.72 -22.10 -6.92
N PHE A 526 -17.80 -23.41 -6.69
CA PHE A 526 -18.61 -24.29 -7.52
C PHE A 526 -19.64 -25.07 -6.69
N ARG A 527 -20.88 -25.05 -7.17
CA ARG A 527 -22.03 -25.73 -6.58
C ARG A 527 -23.18 -25.86 -7.58
N GLY A 528 -24.08 -26.80 -7.37
CA GLY A 528 -25.28 -26.95 -8.19
C GLY A 528 -24.95 -27.33 -9.64
N LYS A 529 -25.24 -26.49 -10.59
CA LYS A 529 -25.01 -26.74 -12.03
C LYS A 529 -23.74 -26.11 -12.58
N GLU A 530 -23.25 -25.04 -11.96
CA GLU A 530 -22.19 -24.18 -12.51
C GLU A 530 -21.16 -23.76 -11.45
N ALA A 531 -19.97 -23.40 -11.92
CA ALA A 531 -18.96 -22.72 -11.14
C ALA A 531 -19.02 -21.21 -11.41
N ASN A 532 -18.83 -20.40 -10.37
CA ASN A 532 -18.86 -18.95 -10.48
C ASN A 532 -17.56 -18.34 -9.96
N VAL A 533 -17.04 -17.35 -10.70
CA VAL A 533 -15.96 -16.51 -10.24
C VAL A 533 -16.58 -15.44 -9.33
N LEU A 534 -16.63 -15.70 -8.03
CA LEU A 534 -17.22 -14.75 -7.08
C LEU A 534 -16.37 -13.50 -6.93
N ILE A 535 -15.05 -13.65 -6.89
CA ILE A 535 -14.10 -12.54 -6.79
C ILE A 535 -13.10 -12.65 -7.93
N PRO A 536 -13.07 -11.67 -8.85
CA PRO A 536 -12.04 -11.60 -9.88
C PRO A 536 -10.66 -11.31 -9.26
N PRO A 537 -9.55 -11.40 -10.01
CA PRO A 537 -8.23 -11.11 -9.51
C PRO A 537 -8.14 -9.74 -8.83
N THR A 538 -7.97 -9.74 -7.52
CA THR A 538 -7.91 -8.53 -6.68
C THR A 538 -6.77 -8.59 -5.69
N ARG A 539 -6.33 -7.44 -5.20
CA ARG A 539 -5.45 -7.30 -4.03
C ARG A 539 -6.23 -6.94 -2.76
N ARG A 540 -7.54 -6.77 -2.86
CA ARG A 540 -8.44 -6.50 -1.74
C ARG A 540 -8.89 -7.82 -1.11
N TYR A 541 -8.10 -8.31 -0.18
CA TYR A 541 -8.33 -9.60 0.50
C TYR A 541 -9.62 -9.62 1.34
N ILE A 542 -10.07 -8.45 1.80
CA ILE A 542 -11.32 -8.29 2.55
C ILE A 542 -12.51 -8.80 1.73
N ASP A 543 -12.56 -8.48 0.44
CA ASP A 543 -13.65 -8.91 -0.45
C ASP A 543 -13.72 -10.45 -0.54
N VAL A 544 -12.57 -11.12 -0.59
CA VAL A 544 -12.49 -12.60 -0.60
C VAL A 544 -12.99 -13.18 0.72
N VAL A 545 -12.63 -12.56 1.82
CA VAL A 545 -13.03 -12.97 3.16
C VAL A 545 -14.54 -12.81 3.37
N ASP A 546 -15.09 -11.68 2.96
CA ASP A 546 -16.53 -11.40 3.07
C ASP A 546 -17.34 -12.31 2.15
N ALA A 547 -16.85 -12.57 0.94
CA ALA A 547 -17.45 -13.55 0.05
C ALA A 547 -17.47 -14.96 0.67
N LEU A 548 -16.38 -15.41 1.33
CA LEU A 548 -16.33 -16.71 2.00
C LEU A 548 -17.38 -16.87 3.13
N LYS A 549 -17.75 -15.76 3.81
CA LYS A 549 -18.81 -15.76 4.83
C LYS A 549 -20.19 -16.01 4.23
N THR A 550 -20.43 -15.45 3.05
CA THR A 550 -21.76 -15.43 2.41
C THR A 550 -21.97 -16.60 1.44
N VAL A 551 -20.94 -17.42 1.14
CA VAL A 551 -21.06 -18.55 0.22
C VAL A 551 -22.15 -19.51 0.69
N PRO A 552 -23.22 -19.70 -0.07
CA PRO A 552 -24.26 -20.67 0.25
C PRO A 552 -23.76 -22.11 -0.01
N THR A 553 -24.38 -23.08 0.64
CA THR A 553 -23.95 -24.48 0.66
C THR A 553 -25.07 -25.37 0.13
N GLY A 554 -24.70 -26.41 -0.65
CA GLY A 554 -25.65 -27.42 -1.17
C GLY A 554 -25.60 -27.60 -2.70
N GLY A 555 -26.23 -28.68 -3.19
CA GLY A 555 -26.34 -28.98 -4.60
C GLY A 555 -25.28 -29.97 -5.16
N ARG A 556 -25.20 -30.09 -6.49
CA ARG A 556 -24.26 -30.96 -7.24
C ARG A 556 -22.85 -30.37 -7.26
N THR A 557 -21.87 -31.14 -7.75
CA THR A 557 -20.45 -30.78 -7.77
C THR A 557 -19.95 -30.63 -9.21
N PRO A 558 -20.01 -29.43 -9.84
CA PRO A 558 -19.54 -29.20 -11.20
C PRO A 558 -18.02 -28.92 -11.23
N LEU A 559 -17.20 -29.93 -10.93
CA LEU A 559 -15.74 -29.82 -10.87
C LEU A 559 -15.11 -29.46 -12.23
N SER A 560 -15.65 -30.03 -13.35
CA SER A 560 -15.17 -29.70 -14.70
C SER A 560 -15.38 -28.22 -15.04
N ASP A 561 -16.52 -27.62 -14.63
CA ASP A 561 -16.75 -26.19 -14.85
C ASP A 561 -15.81 -25.31 -14.01
N ALA A 562 -15.50 -25.75 -12.79
CA ALA A 562 -14.52 -25.04 -11.98
C ALA A 562 -13.11 -25.02 -12.64
N LEU A 563 -12.68 -26.14 -13.21
CA LEU A 563 -11.41 -26.20 -13.96
C LEU A 563 -11.46 -25.39 -15.25
N TYR A 564 -12.59 -25.36 -15.93
CA TYR A 564 -12.79 -24.53 -17.14
C TYR A 564 -12.74 -23.03 -16.82
N LYS A 565 -13.41 -22.59 -15.76
CA LYS A 565 -13.36 -21.20 -15.28
C LYS A 565 -11.93 -20.80 -14.86
N LEU A 566 -11.22 -21.70 -14.17
CA LEU A 566 -9.80 -21.51 -13.85
C LEU A 566 -8.96 -21.33 -15.11
N LEU A 567 -9.14 -22.19 -16.12
CA LEU A 567 -8.41 -22.12 -17.38
C LEU A 567 -8.66 -20.79 -18.10
N THR A 568 -9.92 -20.35 -18.17
CA THR A 568 -10.32 -19.10 -18.79
C THR A 568 -9.71 -17.89 -18.06
N LEU A 569 -9.78 -17.91 -16.72
CA LEU A 569 -9.20 -16.85 -15.89
C LEU A 569 -7.67 -16.78 -16.06
N ALA A 570 -7.00 -17.93 -16.03
CA ALA A 570 -5.55 -18.02 -16.18
C ALA A 570 -5.10 -17.54 -17.58
N LYS A 571 -5.83 -17.89 -18.65
CA LYS A 571 -5.61 -17.38 -20.01
C LYS A 571 -5.72 -15.86 -20.06
N THR A 572 -6.81 -15.30 -19.54
CA THR A 572 -7.06 -13.85 -19.53
C THR A 572 -5.95 -13.09 -18.80
N VAL A 573 -5.52 -13.58 -17.65
CA VAL A 573 -4.45 -12.95 -16.86
C VAL A 573 -3.11 -13.03 -17.58
N LYS A 574 -2.78 -14.18 -18.19
CA LYS A 574 -1.53 -14.34 -18.94
C LYS A 574 -1.52 -13.58 -20.27
N MET A 575 -2.67 -13.35 -20.90
CA MET A 575 -2.77 -12.46 -22.05
C MET A 575 -2.46 -11.01 -21.69
N LYS A 576 -2.93 -10.53 -20.53
CA LYS A 576 -2.60 -9.19 -20.04
C LYS A 576 -1.14 -9.08 -19.61
N ASN A 577 -0.61 -10.09 -18.93
CA ASN A 577 0.78 -10.15 -18.50
C ASN A 577 1.31 -11.59 -18.55
N PRO A 578 2.05 -11.95 -19.61
CA PRO A 578 2.56 -13.32 -19.85
C PRO A 578 3.45 -13.86 -18.73
N TRP A 579 4.05 -12.97 -17.94
CA TRP A 579 4.97 -13.32 -16.85
C TRP A 579 4.28 -13.66 -15.54
N THR A 580 2.96 -13.40 -15.43
CA THR A 580 2.21 -13.68 -14.20
C THR A 580 2.25 -15.17 -13.87
N GLN A 581 2.73 -15.50 -12.67
CA GLN A 581 2.69 -16.85 -12.13
C GLN A 581 1.30 -17.11 -11.54
N VAL A 582 0.60 -18.10 -12.09
CA VAL A 582 -0.73 -18.50 -11.60
C VAL A 582 -0.60 -19.74 -10.75
N LYS A 583 -1.10 -19.67 -9.51
CA LYS A 583 -1.21 -20.77 -8.57
C LYS A 583 -2.68 -21.02 -8.30
N ALA A 584 -3.13 -22.27 -8.46
CA ALA A 584 -4.48 -22.70 -8.12
C ALA A 584 -4.46 -23.53 -6.82
N ILE A 585 -5.38 -23.26 -5.92
CA ILE A 585 -5.59 -24.01 -4.68
C ILE A 585 -7.00 -24.56 -4.71
N LEU A 586 -7.11 -25.86 -4.97
CA LEU A 586 -8.38 -26.58 -5.04
C LEU A 586 -8.71 -27.21 -3.70
N ILE A 587 -9.86 -26.86 -3.13
CA ILE A 587 -10.35 -27.38 -1.85
C ILE A 587 -11.64 -28.15 -2.13
N THR A 588 -11.59 -29.48 -2.14
CA THR A 588 -12.70 -30.37 -2.57
C THR A 588 -12.59 -31.74 -1.95
N ASP A 589 -13.68 -32.54 -1.99
CA ASP A 589 -13.66 -33.98 -1.72
C ASP A 589 -13.41 -34.81 -3.00
N GLY A 590 -13.28 -34.16 -4.15
CA GLY A 590 -12.93 -34.75 -5.43
C GLY A 590 -14.07 -35.46 -6.14
N LYS A 591 -15.30 -35.35 -5.66
CA LYS A 591 -16.50 -35.87 -6.36
C LYS A 591 -16.86 -34.93 -7.49
N ALA A 592 -17.34 -35.47 -8.60
CA ALA A 592 -17.84 -34.68 -9.73
C ALA A 592 -19.07 -35.39 -10.33
N ASN A 593 -20.15 -34.64 -10.46
CA ASN A 593 -21.45 -35.15 -10.86
C ASN A 593 -22.05 -34.45 -12.07
N THR A 594 -21.36 -33.47 -12.63
CA THR A 594 -21.86 -32.62 -13.72
C THR A 594 -20.81 -32.50 -14.82
N CYS A 595 -21.22 -32.78 -16.06
CA CYS A 595 -20.39 -32.70 -17.26
C CYS A 595 -20.75 -31.40 -18.01
N LEU A 596 -19.76 -30.72 -18.61
CA LEU A 596 -19.95 -29.55 -19.48
C LEU A 596 -20.33 -29.94 -20.92
N GLY A 597 -20.15 -31.21 -21.30
CA GLY A 597 -20.38 -31.68 -22.65
C GLY A 597 -19.24 -31.39 -23.63
N LEU A 598 -18.05 -31.07 -23.13
CA LEU A 598 -16.85 -30.78 -23.94
C LEU A 598 -16.12 -32.06 -24.39
N ALA A 599 -16.45 -33.22 -23.79
CA ALA A 599 -15.88 -34.53 -24.13
C ALA A 599 -16.92 -35.64 -23.96
N LYS A 600 -16.58 -36.86 -24.43
CA LYS A 600 -17.49 -38.02 -24.39
C LYS A 600 -17.78 -38.56 -22.98
N SER A 601 -16.90 -38.25 -22.03
CA SER A 601 -17.06 -38.62 -20.63
C SER A 601 -16.51 -37.56 -19.70
N LEU A 602 -17.07 -37.49 -18.48
CA LEU A 602 -16.62 -36.59 -17.43
C LEU A 602 -15.13 -36.78 -17.10
N LYS A 603 -14.63 -38.00 -17.14
CA LYS A 603 -13.22 -38.31 -16.92
C LYS A 603 -12.33 -37.70 -17.97
N GLU A 604 -12.68 -37.87 -19.25
CA GLU A 604 -11.95 -37.33 -20.39
C GLU A 604 -11.95 -35.78 -20.38
N GLU A 605 -13.07 -35.18 -19.97
CA GLU A 605 -13.20 -33.74 -19.82
C GLU A 605 -12.24 -33.16 -18.77
N ILE A 606 -12.19 -33.80 -17.59
CA ILE A 606 -11.26 -33.40 -16.50
C ILE A 606 -9.81 -33.60 -16.94
N GLU A 607 -9.50 -34.70 -17.64
CA GLU A 607 -8.16 -34.96 -18.19
C GLU A 607 -7.71 -33.85 -19.17
N ASN A 608 -8.57 -33.51 -20.13
CA ASN A 608 -8.27 -32.49 -21.13
C ASN A 608 -8.08 -31.09 -20.51
N LEU A 609 -8.93 -30.71 -19.56
CA LEU A 609 -8.81 -29.46 -18.84
C LEU A 609 -7.53 -29.41 -17.97
N SER A 610 -7.20 -30.51 -17.31
CA SER A 610 -5.96 -30.62 -16.50
C SER A 610 -4.71 -30.51 -17.37
N LYS A 611 -4.67 -31.18 -18.53
CA LYS A 611 -3.58 -31.06 -19.51
C LYS A 611 -3.44 -29.62 -20.04
N ALA A 612 -4.56 -28.93 -20.30
CA ALA A 612 -4.55 -27.55 -20.74
C ALA A 612 -4.02 -26.58 -19.65
N LEU A 613 -4.37 -26.79 -18.39
CA LEU A 613 -3.86 -26.03 -17.26
C LEU A 613 -2.34 -26.23 -17.08
N THR A 614 -1.86 -27.46 -17.23
CA THR A 614 -0.43 -27.78 -17.17
C THR A 614 0.35 -27.11 -18.30
N LYS A 615 -0.16 -27.17 -19.54
CA LYS A 615 0.44 -26.45 -20.70
C LYS A 615 0.51 -24.93 -20.46
N LEU A 616 -0.47 -24.38 -19.78
CA LEU A 616 -0.51 -22.96 -19.42
C LEU A 616 0.47 -22.63 -18.26
N GLY A 617 1.09 -23.63 -17.63
CA GLY A 617 2.01 -23.43 -16.51
C GLY A 617 1.29 -22.93 -15.25
N VAL A 618 0.12 -23.49 -14.93
CA VAL A 618 -0.60 -23.25 -13.68
C VAL A 618 -0.10 -24.25 -12.65
N ASN A 619 0.43 -23.76 -11.53
CA ASN A 619 0.83 -24.60 -10.40
C ASN A 619 -0.40 -24.90 -9.55
N MET A 620 -0.69 -26.18 -9.30
CA MET A 620 -1.87 -26.61 -8.56
C MET A 620 -1.50 -27.24 -7.23
N GLU A 621 -2.26 -26.90 -6.18
CA GLU A 621 -2.27 -27.58 -4.88
C GLU A 621 -3.70 -28.02 -4.57
N ILE A 622 -3.86 -29.22 -4.00
CA ILE A 622 -5.18 -29.79 -3.71
C ILE A 622 -5.28 -30.06 -2.21
N TYR A 623 -6.33 -29.54 -1.59
CA TYR A 623 -6.71 -29.86 -0.22
C TYR A 623 -7.89 -30.80 -0.24
N ASP A 624 -7.60 -32.07 0.05
CA ASP A 624 -8.59 -33.13 0.14
C ASP A 624 -9.31 -33.08 1.49
N THR A 625 -10.62 -32.82 1.44
CA THR A 625 -11.46 -32.66 2.63
C THR A 625 -12.14 -33.94 3.06
N ARG A 626 -11.81 -35.10 2.46
CA ARG A 626 -12.36 -36.38 2.86
C ARG A 626 -11.88 -36.82 4.25
N PRO A 627 -12.72 -37.45 5.07
CA PRO A 627 -12.30 -37.98 6.37
C PRO A 627 -11.33 -39.14 6.22
N VAL A 628 -10.33 -39.19 7.10
CA VAL A 628 -9.35 -40.28 7.14
C VAL A 628 -10.02 -41.52 7.73
N GLY A 629 -9.97 -42.68 7.02
CA GLY A 629 -10.40 -43.99 7.54
C GLY A 629 -11.79 -44.45 7.10
N VAL A 630 -12.52 -43.72 6.28
CA VAL A 630 -13.80 -44.18 5.71
C VAL A 630 -13.56 -44.67 4.27
N MET A 631 -13.80 -45.98 4.00
CA MET A 631 -13.88 -46.49 2.63
C MET A 631 -15.14 -45.93 1.96
N GLU A 632 -15.01 -44.82 1.23
CA GLU A 632 -16.08 -44.33 0.35
C GLU A 632 -15.95 -45.01 -1.02
N PHE A 633 -16.98 -45.72 -1.46
CA PHE A 633 -17.08 -46.38 -2.77
C PHE A 633 -17.25 -45.42 -3.96
N SER A 634 -17.21 -44.09 -3.75
CA SER A 634 -17.35 -43.10 -4.81
C SER A 634 -16.01 -42.74 -5.46
N LYS A 635 -15.96 -42.76 -6.81
CA LYS A 635 -14.78 -42.37 -7.59
C LYS A 635 -14.39 -40.89 -7.31
N SER A 636 -13.18 -40.71 -6.81
CA SER A 636 -12.57 -39.36 -6.65
C SER A 636 -11.67 -39.06 -7.83
N TYR A 637 -11.73 -37.82 -8.33
CA TYR A 637 -10.89 -37.34 -9.43
C TYR A 637 -9.62 -36.62 -8.94
N ILE A 638 -9.38 -36.55 -7.62
CA ILE A 638 -8.20 -35.86 -7.04
C ILE A 638 -6.91 -36.48 -7.55
N ASP A 639 -6.78 -37.80 -7.53
CA ASP A 639 -5.55 -38.50 -7.95
C ASP A 639 -5.28 -38.32 -9.46
N LEU A 640 -6.34 -38.28 -10.26
CA LEU A 640 -6.26 -38.02 -11.69
C LEU A 640 -5.73 -36.58 -11.97
N ILE A 641 -6.31 -35.58 -11.33
CA ILE A 641 -5.88 -34.18 -11.47
C ILE A 641 -4.46 -34.01 -10.95
N ALA A 642 -4.14 -34.63 -9.80
CA ALA A 642 -2.82 -34.52 -9.18
C ALA A 642 -1.73 -35.12 -10.08
N SER A 643 -1.97 -36.27 -10.70
CA SER A 643 -1.01 -36.90 -11.60
C SER A 643 -0.74 -36.09 -12.87
N ILE A 644 -1.77 -35.46 -13.46
CA ILE A 644 -1.64 -34.67 -14.71
C ILE A 644 -1.05 -33.31 -14.46
N CYS A 645 -1.49 -32.63 -13.40
CA CYS A 645 -1.02 -31.29 -13.05
C CYS A 645 0.26 -31.29 -12.20
N ASN A 646 0.80 -32.45 -11.87
CA ASN A 646 1.90 -32.60 -10.90
C ASN A 646 1.61 -31.85 -9.60
N ALA A 647 0.37 -31.95 -9.11
CA ALA A 647 -0.13 -31.20 -7.99
C ALA A 647 0.21 -31.87 -6.65
N THR A 648 0.52 -31.03 -5.64
CA THR A 648 0.72 -31.51 -4.28
C THR A 648 -0.64 -31.69 -3.60
N VAL A 649 -0.92 -32.88 -3.09
CA VAL A 649 -2.17 -33.22 -2.38
C VAL A 649 -1.94 -33.16 -0.87
N TYR A 650 -2.78 -32.42 -0.17
CA TYR A 650 -2.81 -32.31 1.30
C TYR A 650 -4.13 -32.87 1.81
N ARG A 651 -4.08 -33.89 2.65
CA ARG A 651 -5.27 -34.44 3.32
C ARG A 651 -5.58 -33.56 4.53
N ALA A 652 -6.77 -33.00 4.56
CA ALA A 652 -7.22 -32.04 5.57
C ALA A 652 -8.20 -32.63 6.60
N GLY A 653 -8.65 -33.89 6.38
CA GLY A 653 -9.54 -34.63 7.26
C GLY A 653 -8.83 -35.48 8.30
#